data_77f27e3ffb15b0d5aaaf1b7f2017b0b9
#
_entry.id   77f27e3ffb15b0d5aaaf1b7f2017b0b9
#
_cell.length_a   1.000
_cell.length_b   1.000
_cell.length_c   1.000
_cell.angle_alpha   90.00
_cell.angle_beta   90.00
_cell.angle_gamma   90.00
#
_symmetry.space_group_name_H-M   'P 1'
#
loop_
_entity.id
_entity.type
_entity.pdbx_description
1 polymer ?
#
loop_
_entity_poly.entity_id
_entity_poly.type
_entity_poly.pdbx_seq_one_letter_code
_entity_poly.pdbx_strand_id
1 'polypeptide(L)'
;MATKGNIGVTSQNIFPIIKKFLYSDHEIFLRELVSNAVDATQKLKTLASVGEAKCELGDMRVRVIINKDKKTLTVQDHGIGMTAEEVNKYINQIAFSGAEEFVNKYKDNAAAIIGHFGLGFYSAFMVADKVEIFSLSYKDDATAVHWSCDGSPEYTMEDTIKAERGTEIVLHINDEYAQYLEDATIEALLTKYCKFLPVEIAFGMKKEWKKSPHDTSVVGDPDDGKQVETGEENIINDVNPAWTRKPADLTEEDYKNFYHQLYPHQMDEPLFHIHLNVDYPFNLTGILYFPRIKNNIDIQRNKIQLYCNQVFVTDEVENIVPQYLTLLHGVIDSPDIPLNVSRSYLQSDNNVKKISNHITKKVADKLAEIFRNNREDFEQKWDDIKLFIQYGMLSDEKFYDRAVSFALLKNIDGKYATFAEYKDQVKDNQTDKNGDLILLYAQDTDACYAYIQRAKEKGYDVLLMDGELDVHAMSQFEQKSFEATDGSKLAVRFVRVDSDVIENLIQKEDKTKVELSATEEDALRYTFESQLPKTDKTNYAVSLEAVSADALPVFLTQNEFMRRMKEMSAHQQGMAFYGNMPDQYNLVINTANDKVKALLEDINTACQAGVSPLLEQITTKEAEKTTLQEAQKDKKEAELTQEEKDAVTNVTKELAALKMQLKEQYTAYAASSEKIHQLIDIAMLAAGQLKGEALAKFVNRSVELL
;
A
#
# COMPACT_ATOMS: atom_id res chain seq x y z
N MET A 1 -7.93 51.36 -32.04
CA MET A 1 -6.56 51.49 -31.49
C MET A 1 -6.44 50.55 -30.29
N ALA A 2 -5.48 49.65 -30.27
CA ALA A 2 -5.24 48.81 -29.11
C ALA A 2 -4.48 49.63 -28.07
N THR A 3 -5.02 49.83 -26.90
CA THR A 3 -4.36 50.50 -25.78
C THR A 3 -3.50 49.50 -25.05
N LYS A 4 -2.18 49.72 -25.01
CA LYS A 4 -1.26 48.95 -24.17
C LYS A 4 -1.09 49.69 -22.85
N GLY A 5 -1.31 49.01 -21.73
CA GLY A 5 -1.09 49.53 -20.39
C GLY A 5 -0.43 48.45 -19.51
N ASN A 6 0.18 48.84 -18.42
CA ASN A 6 0.77 47.94 -17.42
C ASN A 6 -0.34 47.63 -16.37
N ILE A 7 -0.38 46.37 -15.95
CA ILE A 7 -1.22 45.96 -14.81
C ILE A 7 -0.48 46.47 -13.55
N GLY A 8 -1.10 47.39 -12.79
CA GLY A 8 -0.53 47.92 -11.55
C GLY A 8 -1.12 47.18 -10.35
N VAL A 9 -0.28 46.97 -9.33
CA VAL A 9 -0.68 46.45 -8.03
C VAL A 9 -0.38 47.48 -6.96
N THR A 10 -1.33 47.79 -6.10
CA THR A 10 -1.11 48.70 -4.97
C THR A 10 -0.89 47.89 -3.68
N SER A 11 0.04 48.33 -2.86
CA SER A 11 0.36 47.69 -1.55
C SER A 11 -0.86 47.57 -0.63
N GLN A 12 -1.79 48.54 -0.69
CA GLN A 12 -3.04 48.52 0.07
C GLN A 12 -3.95 47.30 -0.21
N ASN A 13 -3.90 46.78 -1.44
CA ASN A 13 -4.73 45.64 -1.84
C ASN A 13 -4.01 44.31 -1.64
N ILE A 14 -2.68 44.28 -1.73
CA ILE A 14 -1.89 43.02 -1.65
C ILE A 14 -1.67 42.57 -0.21
N PHE A 15 -1.44 43.48 0.73
CA PHE A 15 -1.12 43.15 2.11
C PHE A 15 -2.21 42.30 2.81
N PRO A 16 -3.51 42.64 2.70
CA PRO A 16 -4.61 41.81 3.22
C PRO A 16 -4.69 40.43 2.57
N ILE A 17 -4.32 40.34 1.26
CA ILE A 17 -4.32 39.06 0.55
C ILE A 17 -3.18 38.16 1.06
N ILE A 18 -1.98 38.72 1.24
CA ILE A 18 -0.84 38.00 1.81
C ILE A 18 -1.20 37.48 3.22
N LYS A 19 -1.75 38.35 4.07
CA LYS A 19 -2.10 38.02 5.45
C LYS A 19 -3.16 36.91 5.57
N LYS A 20 -4.14 36.85 4.64
CA LYS A 20 -5.31 35.93 4.74
C LYS A 20 -5.23 34.71 3.84
N PHE A 21 -4.54 34.78 2.69
CA PHE A 21 -4.66 33.78 1.63
C PHE A 21 -3.36 33.20 1.12
N LEU A 22 -2.21 33.79 1.43
CA LEU A 22 -0.93 33.29 0.93
C LEU A 22 -0.49 32.00 1.64
N TYR A 23 -0.80 31.89 2.91
CA TYR A 23 -0.48 30.74 3.74
C TYR A 23 -1.74 30.18 4.39
N SER A 24 -1.94 28.89 4.23
CA SER A 24 -3.08 28.17 4.83
C SER A 24 -2.89 27.91 6.33
N ASP A 25 -1.64 27.96 6.80
CA ASP A 25 -1.26 27.63 8.17
C ASP A 25 -0.40 28.75 8.76
N HIS A 26 -0.78 29.28 9.92
CA HIS A 26 -0.09 30.38 10.57
C HIS A 26 1.26 29.96 11.13
N GLU A 27 1.45 28.70 11.52
CA GLU A 27 2.72 28.24 12.10
C GLU A 27 3.93 28.33 11.11
N ILE A 28 3.66 28.47 9.83
CA ILE A 28 4.66 28.63 8.78
C ILE A 28 5.53 29.88 8.96
N PHE A 29 5.04 30.91 9.68
CA PHE A 29 5.79 32.15 9.90
C PHE A 29 7.18 31.87 10.48
N LEU A 30 7.27 30.96 11.45
CA LEU A 30 8.53 30.64 12.12
C LEU A 30 9.52 29.96 11.15
N ARG A 31 9.03 29.02 10.35
CA ARG A 31 9.83 28.36 9.31
C ARG A 31 10.43 29.37 8.34
N GLU A 32 9.63 30.30 7.85
CA GLU A 32 10.07 31.28 6.87
C GLU A 32 11.13 32.24 7.45
N LEU A 33 10.92 32.74 8.67
CA LEU A 33 11.87 33.63 9.31
C LEU A 33 13.19 32.96 9.66
N VAL A 34 13.14 31.73 10.20
CA VAL A 34 14.35 30.94 10.51
C VAL A 34 15.09 30.58 9.22
N SER A 35 14.37 30.20 8.14
CA SER A 35 14.98 29.92 6.84
C SER A 35 15.70 31.14 6.28
N ASN A 36 15.13 32.34 6.40
CA ASN A 36 15.79 33.59 5.97
C ASN A 36 17.04 33.87 6.78
N ALA A 37 17.04 33.62 8.10
CA ALA A 37 18.21 33.77 8.96
C ALA A 37 19.34 32.77 8.60
N VAL A 38 18.96 31.52 8.29
CA VAL A 38 19.89 30.49 7.79
C VAL A 38 20.50 30.92 6.44
N ASP A 39 19.67 31.40 5.50
CA ASP A 39 20.17 31.92 4.20
C ASP A 39 21.15 33.09 4.35
N ALA A 40 20.85 34.03 5.24
CA ALA A 40 21.73 35.13 5.52
C ALA A 40 23.11 34.68 6.05
N THR A 41 23.07 33.64 6.91
CA THR A 41 24.28 33.03 7.46
C THR A 41 25.07 32.23 6.40
N GLN A 42 24.38 31.45 5.56
CA GLN A 42 25.02 30.70 4.47
C GLN A 42 25.60 31.60 3.39
N LYS A 43 24.95 32.73 3.06
CA LYS A 43 25.48 33.75 2.17
C LYS A 43 26.78 34.32 2.70
N LEU A 44 26.89 34.62 3.99
CA LEU A 44 28.11 35.10 4.60
C LEU A 44 29.23 34.05 4.53
N LYS A 45 28.94 32.77 4.84
CA LYS A 45 29.93 31.69 4.70
C LYS A 45 30.44 31.57 3.27
N THR A 46 29.56 31.70 2.28
CA THR A 46 29.94 31.69 0.87
C THR A 46 30.82 32.86 0.50
N LEU A 47 30.46 34.09 0.90
CA LEU A 47 31.27 35.30 0.64
C LEU A 47 32.63 35.22 1.30
N ALA A 48 32.73 34.67 2.50
CA ALA A 48 34.01 34.47 3.19
C ALA A 48 34.86 33.40 2.47
N SER A 49 34.26 32.31 1.99
CA SER A 49 34.97 31.25 1.27
C SER A 49 35.59 31.73 -0.07
N VAL A 50 34.97 32.70 -0.74
CA VAL A 50 35.47 33.30 -1.97
C VAL A 50 36.32 34.58 -1.70
N GLY A 51 36.51 34.98 -0.43
CA GLY A 51 37.33 36.11 -0.03
C GLY A 51 36.68 37.49 -0.23
N GLU A 52 35.36 37.56 -0.52
CA GLU A 52 34.62 38.82 -0.65
C GLU A 52 34.22 39.39 0.73
N ALA A 53 34.00 38.55 1.74
CA ALA A 53 33.82 39.00 3.12
C ALA A 53 35.11 38.83 3.91
N LYS A 54 35.66 39.95 4.45
CA LYS A 54 36.90 39.97 5.22
C LYS A 54 36.67 39.96 6.74
N CYS A 55 35.44 39.99 7.19
CA CYS A 55 35.09 39.97 8.60
C CYS A 55 35.36 38.59 9.24
N GLU A 56 35.66 38.56 10.52
CA GLU A 56 35.68 37.32 11.29
C GLU A 56 34.26 36.77 11.36
N LEU A 57 34.11 35.45 11.14
CA LEU A 57 32.81 34.82 11.12
C LEU A 57 32.16 34.78 12.53
N GLY A 58 32.96 34.52 13.57
CA GLY A 58 32.48 34.51 14.95
C GLY A 58 31.36 33.47 15.19
N ASP A 59 30.39 33.81 16.01
CA ASP A 59 29.22 32.98 16.25
C ASP A 59 28.26 33.06 15.05
N MET A 60 27.95 31.93 14.47
CA MET A 60 27.08 31.78 13.28
C MET A 60 25.71 31.16 13.57
N ARG A 61 25.40 31.01 14.85
CA ARG A 61 24.11 30.44 15.25
C ARG A 61 22.96 31.38 14.98
N VAL A 62 21.82 30.80 14.62
CA VAL A 62 20.52 31.47 14.63
C VAL A 62 19.92 31.30 16.00
N ARG A 63 19.41 32.36 16.61
CA ARG A 63 18.73 32.31 17.91
C ARG A 63 17.27 32.64 17.78
N VAL A 64 16.43 31.87 18.48
CA VAL A 64 15.02 32.18 18.66
C VAL A 64 14.81 32.48 20.13
N ILE A 65 14.23 33.65 20.44
CA ILE A 65 14.15 34.17 21.81
C ILE A 65 12.72 34.62 22.09
N ILE A 66 12.14 34.13 23.16
CA ILE A 66 10.82 34.55 23.65
C ILE A 66 11.00 35.53 24.85
N ASN A 67 10.26 36.63 24.80
CA ASN A 67 10.11 37.52 25.95
C ASN A 67 8.64 37.67 26.29
N LYS A 68 8.19 36.93 27.30
CA LYS A 68 6.80 36.89 27.73
C LYS A 68 6.30 38.24 28.27
N ASP A 69 7.16 39.00 28.95
CA ASP A 69 6.80 40.31 29.53
C ASP A 69 6.52 41.36 28.47
N LYS A 70 7.33 41.33 27.38
CA LYS A 70 7.17 42.23 26.22
C LYS A 70 6.24 41.68 25.15
N LYS A 71 5.78 40.44 25.31
CA LYS A 71 5.00 39.69 24.33
C LYS A 71 5.72 39.61 22.95
N THR A 72 7.06 39.40 22.96
CA THR A 72 7.85 39.37 21.72
C THR A 72 8.45 38.00 21.48
N LEU A 73 8.50 37.64 20.19
CA LEU A 73 9.30 36.54 19.67
C LEU A 73 10.37 37.14 18.73
N THR A 74 11.63 36.82 18.96
CA THR A 74 12.76 37.36 18.19
C THR A 74 13.46 36.24 17.47
N VAL A 75 13.76 36.45 16.17
CA VAL A 75 14.66 35.60 15.36
C VAL A 75 15.91 36.43 15.05
N GLN A 76 17.07 35.97 15.51
CA GLN A 76 18.35 36.66 15.37
C GLN A 76 19.35 35.81 14.59
N ASP A 77 20.01 36.40 13.60
CA ASP A 77 21.14 35.82 12.89
C ASP A 77 22.40 36.74 12.97
N HIS A 78 23.54 36.15 12.69
CA HIS A 78 24.83 36.84 12.54
C HIS A 78 25.37 36.75 11.10
N GLY A 79 24.43 36.67 10.13
CA GLY A 79 24.71 36.57 8.71
C GLY A 79 25.18 37.86 8.05
N ILE A 80 24.85 38.05 6.79
CA ILE A 80 25.28 39.20 6.00
C ILE A 80 24.72 40.55 6.47
N GLY A 81 23.61 40.56 7.21
CA GLY A 81 22.88 41.77 7.54
C GLY A 81 22.42 42.56 6.30
N MET A 82 21.85 43.75 6.52
CA MET A 82 21.37 44.63 5.45
C MET A 82 21.73 46.10 5.71
N THR A 83 22.04 46.82 4.64
CA THR A 83 22.09 48.31 4.65
C THR A 83 20.69 48.88 4.48
N ALA A 84 20.50 50.19 4.70
CA ALA A 84 19.22 50.87 4.48
C ALA A 84 18.69 50.71 3.05
N GLU A 85 19.59 50.75 2.03
CA GLU A 85 19.25 50.53 0.62
C GLU A 85 18.79 49.07 0.38
N GLU A 86 19.45 48.11 1.04
CA GLU A 86 19.10 46.69 0.95
C GLU A 86 17.75 46.42 1.63
N VAL A 87 17.44 47.05 2.77
CA VAL A 87 16.11 46.97 3.40
C VAL A 87 15.05 47.55 2.45
N ASN A 88 15.31 48.70 1.83
CA ASN A 88 14.38 49.27 0.82
C ASN A 88 14.17 48.32 -0.38
N LYS A 89 15.22 47.59 -0.81
CA LYS A 89 15.16 46.70 -1.97
C LYS A 89 14.48 45.37 -1.64
N TYR A 90 14.79 44.76 -0.49
CA TYR A 90 14.42 43.38 -0.19
C TYR A 90 13.23 43.24 0.81
N ILE A 91 13.00 44.30 1.62
CA ILE A 91 11.92 44.31 2.61
C ILE A 91 10.72 45.14 2.13
N ASN A 92 10.99 46.33 1.56
CA ASN A 92 9.93 47.25 1.14
C ASN A 92 9.37 46.95 -0.27
N GLN A 93 9.95 45.99 -1.02
CA GLN A 93 9.44 45.54 -2.31
C GLN A 93 8.93 44.10 -2.20
N ILE A 94 7.62 43.97 -2.26
CA ILE A 94 6.92 42.67 -2.16
C ILE A 94 7.28 41.79 -3.38
N ALA A 95 7.54 40.51 -3.14
CA ALA A 95 7.92 39.50 -4.15
C ALA A 95 9.28 39.82 -4.84
N PHE A 96 10.16 40.52 -4.18
CA PHE A 96 11.52 40.73 -4.66
C PHE A 96 12.50 39.94 -3.80
N SER A 97 13.27 39.03 -4.42
CA SER A 97 14.25 38.17 -3.74
C SER A 97 15.64 38.38 -4.35
N GLY A 98 16.64 38.62 -3.52
CA GLY A 98 18.07 38.63 -3.93
C GLY A 98 18.68 37.21 -4.01
N ALA A 99 17.91 36.18 -3.80
CA ALA A 99 18.41 34.80 -3.81
C ALA A 99 18.89 34.38 -5.21
N GLU A 100 18.09 34.67 -6.21
CA GLU A 100 18.37 34.28 -7.61
C GLU A 100 19.62 35.03 -8.15
N GLU A 101 19.77 36.31 -7.84
CA GLU A 101 20.98 37.10 -8.18
C GLU A 101 22.21 36.49 -7.51
N PHE A 102 22.09 36.09 -6.23
CA PHE A 102 23.18 35.49 -5.46
C PHE A 102 23.58 34.12 -6.01
N VAL A 103 22.63 33.23 -6.22
CA VAL A 103 22.87 31.87 -6.77
C VAL A 103 23.49 31.96 -8.17
N ASN A 104 23.03 32.89 -9.03
CA ASN A 104 23.58 33.07 -10.36
C ASN A 104 25.02 33.62 -10.34
N LYS A 105 25.36 34.46 -9.37
CA LYS A 105 26.71 35.01 -9.22
C LYS A 105 27.72 33.98 -8.68
N TYR A 106 27.29 33.08 -7.80
CA TYR A 106 28.17 32.17 -7.06
C TYR A 106 27.87 30.68 -7.35
N LYS A 107 27.43 30.36 -8.57
CA LYS A 107 26.94 29.02 -8.98
C LYS A 107 27.78 27.84 -8.50
N ASP A 108 29.09 27.97 -8.54
CA ASP A 108 30.01 26.87 -8.21
C ASP A 108 30.33 26.76 -6.70
N ASN A 109 30.00 27.78 -5.92
CA ASN A 109 30.35 27.89 -4.49
C ASN A 109 29.16 28.24 -3.60
N ALA A 110 27.97 28.50 -4.18
CA ALA A 110 26.79 28.85 -3.40
C ALA A 110 26.25 27.61 -2.70
N ALA A 111 26.17 27.66 -1.38
CA ALA A 111 25.34 26.76 -0.63
C ALA A 111 23.87 26.88 -1.12
N ALA A 112 23.11 25.82 -1.02
CA ALA A 112 21.71 25.83 -1.38
C ALA A 112 20.96 26.93 -0.61
N ILE A 113 20.40 27.88 -1.33
CA ILE A 113 19.58 28.96 -0.77
C ILE A 113 18.14 28.49 -0.68
N ILE A 114 17.51 28.72 0.46
CA ILE A 114 16.17 28.23 0.79
C ILE A 114 15.10 29.18 0.23
N GLY A 115 15.27 30.51 0.41
CA GLY A 115 14.26 31.52 0.07
C GLY A 115 14.32 31.97 -1.37
N HIS A 116 13.23 31.78 -2.16
CA HIS A 116 13.16 32.14 -3.58
C HIS A 116 12.12 33.23 -3.92
N PHE A 117 11.03 33.30 -3.14
CA PHE A 117 9.84 34.05 -3.57
C PHE A 117 9.79 35.52 -3.09
N GLY A 118 10.61 35.91 -2.10
CA GLY A 118 10.59 37.27 -1.54
C GLY A 118 9.27 37.59 -0.79
N LEU A 119 8.58 36.61 -0.30
CA LEU A 119 7.28 36.72 0.39
C LEU A 119 7.32 36.19 1.83
N GLY A 120 8.28 35.32 2.17
CA GLY A 120 8.36 34.62 3.46
C GLY A 120 8.40 35.56 4.66
N PHE A 121 9.11 36.70 4.58
CA PHE A 121 9.15 37.68 5.65
C PHE A 121 7.78 38.21 6.06
N TYR A 122 6.87 38.41 5.10
CA TYR A 122 5.54 38.96 5.38
C TYR A 122 4.62 38.01 6.15
N SER A 123 4.98 36.72 6.26
CA SER A 123 4.27 35.78 7.13
C SER A 123 4.29 36.19 8.61
N ALA A 124 5.27 36.99 9.03
CA ALA A 124 5.36 37.55 10.39
C ALA A 124 4.09 38.32 10.78
N PHE A 125 3.45 39.01 9.84
CA PHE A 125 2.23 39.79 10.09
C PHE A 125 0.95 38.95 10.24
N MET A 126 1.08 37.63 10.07
CA MET A 126 -0.05 36.72 10.37
C MET A 126 -0.27 36.56 11.87
N VAL A 127 0.76 36.73 12.67
CA VAL A 127 0.77 36.46 14.11
C VAL A 127 1.18 37.68 14.96
N ALA A 128 1.68 38.75 14.35
CA ALA A 128 2.19 39.93 15.01
C ALA A 128 1.41 41.19 14.64
N ASP A 129 1.17 42.07 15.62
CA ASP A 129 0.59 43.39 15.41
C ASP A 129 1.65 44.41 14.97
N LYS A 130 2.92 44.16 15.27
CA LYS A 130 4.04 44.99 14.87
C LYS A 130 5.27 44.10 14.65
N VAL A 131 6.06 44.43 13.61
CA VAL A 131 7.34 43.78 13.32
C VAL A 131 8.42 44.83 13.27
N GLU A 132 9.57 44.57 13.94
CA GLU A 132 10.74 45.43 13.92
C GLU A 132 11.95 44.65 13.39
N ILE A 133 12.78 45.33 12.61
CA ILE A 133 14.06 44.80 12.09
C ILE A 133 15.18 45.68 12.56
N PHE A 134 16.19 45.08 13.22
CA PHE A 134 17.47 45.71 13.51
C PHE A 134 18.55 45.00 12.71
N SER A 135 19.21 45.70 11.79
CA SER A 135 20.18 45.05 10.91
C SER A 135 21.46 45.88 10.78
N LEU A 136 22.62 45.17 10.79
CA LEU A 136 23.92 45.72 10.50
C LEU A 136 24.61 44.84 9.44
N SER A 137 24.92 45.43 8.29
CA SER A 137 25.58 44.76 7.18
C SER A 137 27.01 44.34 7.52
N TYR A 138 27.51 43.26 6.91
CA TYR A 138 28.90 42.82 6.97
C TYR A 138 29.89 43.75 6.24
N LYS A 139 29.37 44.69 5.46
CA LYS A 139 30.16 45.63 4.69
C LYS A 139 30.87 46.62 5.61
N ASP A 140 32.11 46.97 5.24
CA ASP A 140 32.88 47.97 5.97
C ASP A 140 32.11 49.31 6.00
N ASP A 141 32.17 50.01 7.12
CA ASP A 141 31.54 51.33 7.36
C ASP A 141 29.98 51.34 7.21
N ALA A 142 29.31 50.19 7.27
CA ALA A 142 27.88 50.14 7.23
C ALA A 142 27.25 50.71 8.52
N THR A 143 26.22 51.54 8.37
CA THR A 143 25.39 52.03 9.47
C THR A 143 24.26 51.02 9.77
N ALA A 144 24.00 50.76 11.04
CA ALA A 144 22.89 49.89 11.43
C ALA A 144 21.56 50.61 11.17
N VAL A 145 20.55 49.83 10.75
CA VAL A 145 19.22 50.33 10.42
C VAL A 145 18.19 49.69 11.35
N HIS A 146 17.24 50.50 11.83
CA HIS A 146 16.02 50.08 12.50
C HIS A 146 14.83 50.35 11.57
N TRP A 147 14.08 49.34 11.27
CA TRP A 147 12.86 49.38 10.46
C TRP A 147 11.69 48.85 11.29
N SER A 148 10.51 49.46 11.18
CA SER A 148 9.33 48.95 11.85
C SER A 148 8.05 49.19 11.03
N CYS A 149 7.09 48.26 11.15
CA CYS A 149 5.79 48.29 10.49
C CYS A 149 4.73 47.61 11.38
N ASP A 150 3.53 48.15 11.38
CA ASP A 150 2.35 47.60 12.12
C ASP A 150 1.43 46.74 11.25
N GLY A 151 1.91 46.34 10.09
CA GLY A 151 1.10 45.57 9.13
C GLY A 151 0.22 46.43 8.23
N SER A 152 0.32 47.78 8.34
CA SER A 152 -0.16 48.72 7.34
C SER A 152 0.81 48.83 6.15
N PRO A 153 0.44 49.50 5.05
CA PRO A 153 1.39 49.79 3.96
C PRO A 153 2.50 50.76 4.31
N GLU A 154 2.44 51.36 5.49
CA GLU A 154 3.39 52.36 5.97
C GLU A 154 4.46 51.72 6.86
N TYR A 155 5.68 52.16 6.77
CA TYR A 155 6.82 51.76 7.61
C TYR A 155 7.59 52.95 8.09
N THR A 156 8.36 52.78 9.17
CA THR A 156 9.37 53.72 9.61
C THR A 156 10.75 53.08 9.47
N MET A 157 11.73 53.87 9.08
CA MET A 157 13.12 53.41 8.98
C MET A 157 14.06 54.53 9.44
N GLU A 158 15.01 54.22 10.32
CA GLU A 158 15.95 55.18 10.90
C GLU A 158 17.31 54.52 11.17
N ASP A 159 18.34 55.31 11.25
CA ASP A 159 19.66 54.84 11.67
C ASP A 159 19.62 54.47 13.16
N THR A 160 20.34 53.39 13.49
CA THR A 160 20.40 52.92 14.89
C THR A 160 21.81 52.44 15.24
N ILE A 161 22.01 52.00 16.47
CA ILE A 161 23.26 51.39 16.93
C ILE A 161 23.03 49.89 17.16
N LYS A 162 23.81 49.06 16.48
CA LYS A 162 23.88 47.62 16.68
C LYS A 162 25.33 47.20 16.78
N ALA A 163 25.67 46.46 17.84
CA ALA A 163 27.08 46.12 18.12
C ALA A 163 27.65 45.06 17.19
N GLU A 164 26.78 44.10 16.77
CA GLU A 164 27.19 42.96 15.98
C GLU A 164 26.45 42.95 14.64
N ARG A 165 27.14 42.47 13.59
CA ARG A 165 26.51 42.29 12.27
C ARG A 165 25.38 41.26 12.34
N GLY A 166 24.54 41.25 11.31
CA GLY A 166 23.41 40.32 11.17
C GLY A 166 22.09 41.04 11.38
N THR A 167 21.05 40.27 11.41
CA THR A 167 19.69 40.78 11.48
C THR A 167 18.94 40.20 12.69
N GLU A 168 18.16 41.05 13.34
CA GLU A 168 17.27 40.69 14.42
C GLU A 168 15.86 41.13 14.03
N ILE A 169 14.94 40.17 13.95
CA ILE A 169 13.53 40.38 13.62
C ILE A 169 12.71 40.16 14.89
N VAL A 170 12.06 41.19 15.36
CA VAL A 170 11.26 41.22 16.58
C VAL A 170 9.78 41.27 16.21
N LEU A 171 9.03 40.25 16.60
CA LEU A 171 7.59 40.13 16.40
C LEU A 171 6.88 40.48 17.71
N HIS A 172 6.01 41.47 17.69
CA HIS A 172 5.07 41.75 18.78
C HIS A 172 3.83 40.89 18.58
N ILE A 173 3.78 39.75 19.26
CA ILE A 173 2.73 38.75 19.11
C ILE A 173 1.41 39.30 19.61
N ASN A 174 0.36 39.21 18.79
CA ASN A 174 -0.97 39.64 19.20
C ASN A 174 -1.63 38.63 20.15
N ASP A 175 -2.67 39.08 20.86
CA ASP A 175 -3.32 38.28 21.90
C ASP A 175 -4.02 37.02 21.32
N GLU A 176 -4.44 37.04 20.08
CA GLU A 176 -5.06 35.88 19.41
C GLU A 176 -4.09 34.73 19.23
N TYR A 177 -2.78 35.03 19.09
CA TYR A 177 -1.72 34.05 18.84
C TYR A 177 -0.75 33.90 20.02
N ALA A 178 -1.21 34.21 21.25
CA ALA A 178 -0.41 34.15 22.48
C ALA A 178 0.25 32.76 22.71
N GLN A 179 -0.24 31.70 22.11
CA GLN A 179 0.38 30.38 22.14
C GLN A 179 1.82 30.35 21.60
N TYR A 180 2.20 31.26 20.70
CA TYR A 180 3.56 31.37 20.20
C TYR A 180 4.54 32.09 21.15
N LEU A 181 4.09 32.45 22.33
CA LEU A 181 4.93 32.88 23.45
C LEU A 181 5.23 31.75 24.45
N GLU A 182 4.71 30.51 24.18
CA GLU A 182 4.99 29.35 25.00
C GLU A 182 6.18 28.56 24.44
N ASP A 183 7.17 28.26 25.32
CA ASP A 183 8.41 27.59 24.95
C ASP A 183 8.14 26.25 24.25
N ALA A 184 7.20 25.43 24.78
CA ALA A 184 6.87 24.13 24.21
C ALA A 184 6.29 24.22 22.77
N THR A 185 5.50 25.28 22.49
CA THR A 185 4.94 25.50 21.14
C THR A 185 6.05 25.83 20.14
N ILE A 186 6.94 26.75 20.49
CA ILE A 186 8.04 27.15 19.62
C ILE A 186 9.03 26.00 19.42
N GLU A 187 9.38 25.27 20.47
CA GLU A 187 10.25 24.09 20.38
C GLU A 187 9.67 23.02 19.45
N ALA A 188 8.36 22.74 19.55
CA ALA A 188 7.69 21.80 18.66
C ALA A 188 7.71 22.26 17.20
N LEU A 189 7.50 23.57 16.93
CA LEU A 189 7.57 24.11 15.57
C LEU A 189 8.97 24.10 14.99
N LEU A 190 9.98 24.47 15.78
CA LEU A 190 11.39 24.41 15.36
C LEU A 190 11.80 22.98 15.07
N THR A 191 11.41 22.03 15.92
CA THR A 191 11.68 20.61 15.71
C THR A 191 10.96 20.08 14.44
N LYS A 192 9.72 20.52 14.19
CA LYS A 192 8.94 20.10 13.01
C LYS A 192 9.58 20.61 11.71
N TYR A 193 9.89 21.89 11.62
CA TYR A 193 10.26 22.55 10.38
C TYR A 193 11.77 22.73 10.16
N CYS A 194 12.54 22.83 11.25
CA CYS A 194 13.93 23.29 11.20
C CYS A 194 14.94 22.24 11.66
N LYS A 195 14.47 21.03 12.02
CA LYS A 195 15.27 19.95 12.62
C LYS A 195 16.59 19.63 11.91
N PHE A 196 16.68 19.90 10.61
CA PHE A 196 17.83 19.51 9.80
C PHE A 196 18.43 20.68 9.01
N LEU A 197 18.12 21.92 9.38
CA LEU A 197 18.71 23.08 8.73
C LEU A 197 20.24 23.14 8.91
N PRO A 198 20.99 23.64 7.90
CA PRO A 198 22.45 23.55 7.85
C PRO A 198 23.18 24.60 8.71
N VAL A 199 22.48 25.26 9.62
CA VAL A 199 23.01 26.22 10.59
C VAL A 199 22.43 25.89 11.95
N GLU A 200 23.26 25.91 13.00
CA GLU A 200 22.79 25.65 14.37
C GLU A 200 21.73 26.67 14.77
N ILE A 201 20.63 26.15 15.35
CA ILE A 201 19.50 26.93 15.85
C ILE A 201 19.44 26.74 17.35
N ALA A 202 19.70 27.83 18.08
CA ALA A 202 19.65 27.84 19.53
C ALA A 202 18.26 28.32 20.01
N PHE A 203 17.65 27.54 20.90
CA PHE A 203 16.39 27.88 21.57
C PHE A 203 16.40 27.43 23.01
N GLY A 204 16.38 28.40 23.95
CA GLY A 204 16.42 28.15 25.37
C GLY A 204 17.78 27.61 25.85
N MET A 205 17.80 27.12 27.08
CA MET A 205 18.97 26.52 27.70
C MET A 205 18.85 24.99 27.73
N LYS A 206 19.97 24.31 27.53
CA LYS A 206 20.04 22.87 27.64
C LYS A 206 19.71 22.43 29.05
N LYS A 207 18.80 21.47 29.18
CA LYS A 207 18.36 20.92 30.47
C LYS A 207 18.84 19.48 30.61
N GLU A 208 19.45 19.17 31.73
CA GLU A 208 19.89 17.82 32.08
C GLU A 208 19.22 17.35 33.35
N TRP A 209 18.91 16.06 33.41
CA TRP A 209 18.42 15.43 34.65
C TRP A 209 19.56 15.32 35.65
N LYS A 210 19.41 15.95 36.81
CA LYS A 210 20.37 15.80 37.90
C LYS A 210 20.24 14.39 38.45
N LYS A 211 21.32 13.60 38.32
CA LYS A 211 21.39 12.23 38.86
C LYS A 211 21.76 12.34 40.34
N SER A 212 21.02 11.62 41.21
CA SER A 212 21.44 11.39 42.58
C SER A 212 22.85 10.81 42.61
N PRO A 213 23.77 11.34 43.41
CA PRO A 213 25.03 10.68 43.66
C PRO A 213 24.72 9.31 44.29
N HIS A 214 25.36 8.25 43.84
CA HIS A 214 25.21 6.89 44.35
C HIS A 214 25.65 6.71 45.80
N ASP A 215 26.00 7.79 46.46
CA ASP A 215 26.41 7.82 47.88
C ASP A 215 25.18 8.10 48.76
N THR A 216 24.65 7.04 49.35
CA THR A 216 23.49 7.06 50.24
C THR A 216 23.71 7.79 51.57
N SER A 217 24.86 8.42 51.80
CA SER A 217 25.21 9.20 53.01
C SER A 217 24.88 10.67 52.88
N VAL A 218 24.53 11.17 51.70
CA VAL A 218 24.09 12.57 51.52
C VAL A 218 22.58 12.60 51.45
N VAL A 219 21.95 13.32 52.41
CA VAL A 219 20.51 13.68 52.37
C VAL A 219 20.24 14.29 51.01
N GLY A 220 19.27 13.76 50.25
CA GLY A 220 19.00 14.04 48.84
C GLY A 220 19.08 15.53 48.50
N ASP A 221 19.82 15.84 47.42
CA ASP A 221 19.81 17.15 46.80
C ASP A 221 18.36 17.52 46.48
N PRO A 222 17.84 18.69 46.89
CA PRO A 222 16.46 19.11 46.61
C PRO A 222 16.12 19.14 45.12
N ASP A 223 17.14 19.11 44.23
CA ASP A 223 16.97 19.08 42.78
C ASP A 223 17.11 17.66 42.18
N ASP A 224 17.30 16.63 43.01
CA ASP A 224 17.38 15.24 42.52
C ASP A 224 16.09 14.81 41.81
N GLY A 225 16.23 14.30 40.58
CA GLY A 225 15.09 13.99 39.72
C GLY A 225 14.40 15.22 39.09
N LYS A 226 15.01 16.40 39.16
CA LYS A 226 14.58 17.60 38.41
C LYS A 226 15.49 17.88 37.22
N GLN A 227 14.92 18.51 36.21
CA GLN A 227 15.70 19.08 35.11
C GLN A 227 16.34 20.39 35.55
N VAL A 228 17.66 20.48 35.36
CA VAL A 228 18.44 21.68 35.71
C VAL A 228 19.12 22.22 34.45
N GLU A 229 19.06 23.55 34.25
CA GLU A 229 19.74 24.20 33.14
C GLU A 229 21.24 24.12 33.30
N THR A 230 21.95 23.70 32.24
CA THR A 230 23.39 23.53 32.23
C THR A 230 24.18 24.85 32.03
N GLY A 231 23.49 25.92 31.63
CA GLY A 231 24.09 27.19 31.23
C GLY A 231 24.61 27.21 29.79
N GLU A 232 24.42 26.10 29.03
CA GLU A 232 24.68 26.03 27.61
C GLU A 232 23.40 26.27 26.82
N GLU A 233 23.50 26.89 25.63
CA GLU A 233 22.37 27.05 24.71
C GLU A 233 21.91 25.67 24.20
N ASN A 234 20.59 25.47 24.14
CA ASN A 234 20.03 24.26 23.56
C ASN A 234 19.99 24.36 22.03
N ILE A 235 20.79 23.54 21.33
CA ILE A 235 20.76 23.43 19.87
C ILE A 235 19.71 22.39 19.50
N ILE A 236 18.70 22.80 18.74
CA ILE A 236 17.52 21.98 18.46
C ILE A 236 17.63 21.17 17.16
N ASN A 237 18.61 21.44 16.29
CA ASN A 237 18.73 20.84 14.99
C ASN A 237 20.06 20.09 14.78
N ASP A 238 20.02 19.14 13.84
CA ASP A 238 21.21 18.44 13.33
C ASP A 238 21.62 19.07 11.99
N VAL A 239 22.77 19.73 11.98
CA VAL A 239 23.28 20.47 10.81
C VAL A 239 23.91 19.58 9.73
N ASN A 240 24.13 18.30 10.04
CA ASN A 240 24.79 17.36 9.14
C ASN A 240 24.08 15.99 9.12
N PRO A 241 22.79 15.99 8.75
CA PRO A 241 21.99 14.76 8.81
C PRO A 241 22.53 13.71 7.82
N ALA A 242 22.26 12.44 8.13
CA ALA A 242 22.85 11.31 7.42
C ALA A 242 22.65 11.37 5.89
N TRP A 243 21.49 11.83 5.40
CA TRP A 243 21.22 11.86 3.94
C TRP A 243 22.04 12.91 3.15
N THR A 244 22.65 13.89 3.81
CA THR A 244 23.52 14.89 3.16
C THR A 244 24.96 14.42 3.06
N ARG A 245 25.32 13.35 3.77
CA ARG A 245 26.65 12.75 3.81
C ARG A 245 26.80 11.75 2.66
N LYS A 246 28.05 11.48 2.24
CA LYS A 246 28.28 10.45 1.21
C LYS A 246 28.04 9.06 1.79
N PRO A 247 27.41 8.14 1.02
CA PRO A 247 27.17 6.76 1.49
C PRO A 247 28.43 6.05 1.99
N ALA A 248 29.60 6.36 1.41
CA ALA A 248 30.89 5.76 1.80
C ALA A 248 31.38 6.21 3.18
N ASP A 249 30.85 7.33 3.69
CA ASP A 249 31.25 7.92 4.97
C ASP A 249 30.30 7.48 6.12
N LEU A 250 29.33 6.63 5.82
CA LEU A 250 28.28 6.17 6.75
C LEU A 250 28.42 4.67 7.04
N THR A 251 28.23 4.32 8.29
CA THR A 251 28.15 2.93 8.76
C THR A 251 26.68 2.49 8.87
N GLU A 252 26.43 1.18 8.99
CA GLU A 252 25.08 0.65 9.25
C GLU A 252 24.47 1.21 10.54
N GLU A 253 25.30 1.48 11.55
CA GLU A 253 24.87 2.09 12.81
C GLU A 253 24.43 3.54 12.61
N ASP A 254 25.10 4.32 11.75
CA ASP A 254 24.66 5.69 11.40
C ASP A 254 23.29 5.68 10.77
N TYR A 255 22.99 4.71 9.88
CA TYR A 255 21.66 4.59 9.27
C TYR A 255 20.58 4.22 10.28
N LYS A 256 20.88 3.32 11.22
CA LYS A 256 19.94 2.94 12.29
C LYS A 256 19.66 4.10 13.24
N ASN A 257 20.71 4.79 13.69
CA ASN A 257 20.61 5.95 14.56
C ASN A 257 19.78 7.07 13.89
N PHE A 258 20.00 7.28 12.59
CA PHE A 258 19.20 8.24 11.85
C PHE A 258 17.73 7.82 11.72
N TYR A 259 17.44 6.52 11.55
CA TYR A 259 16.06 6.02 11.55
C TYR A 259 15.35 6.31 12.89
N HIS A 260 16.01 6.05 14.02
CA HIS A 260 15.46 6.36 15.34
C HIS A 260 15.35 7.87 15.61
N GLN A 261 16.24 8.67 15.04
CA GLN A 261 16.14 10.14 15.07
C GLN A 261 14.90 10.64 14.32
N LEU A 262 14.54 10.02 13.19
CA LEU A 262 13.34 10.36 12.42
C LEU A 262 12.07 9.88 13.13
N TYR A 263 12.11 8.67 13.71
CA TYR A 263 10.96 7.98 14.30
C TYR A 263 11.25 7.52 15.75
N PRO A 264 11.29 8.45 16.73
CA PRO A 264 11.72 8.14 18.10
C PRO A 264 10.83 7.12 18.82
N HIS A 265 9.58 6.95 18.38
CA HIS A 265 8.62 6.03 18.98
C HIS A 265 8.60 4.65 18.33
N GLN A 266 9.38 4.46 17.26
CA GLN A 266 9.47 3.18 16.58
C GLN A 266 10.51 2.28 17.25
N MET A 267 10.04 1.13 17.76
CA MET A 267 10.91 0.17 18.44
C MET A 267 11.58 -0.82 17.49
N ASP A 268 10.92 -1.11 16.35
CA ASP A 268 11.43 -2.06 15.35
C ASP A 268 12.49 -1.39 14.46
N GLU A 269 13.58 -2.11 14.22
CA GLU A 269 14.59 -1.70 13.25
C GLU A 269 14.10 -1.92 11.81
N PRO A 270 14.49 -1.07 10.86
CA PRO A 270 14.20 -1.27 9.45
C PRO A 270 14.94 -2.51 8.92
N LEU A 271 14.35 -3.19 7.93
CA LEU A 271 14.93 -4.38 7.30
C LEU A 271 16.21 -4.06 6.52
N PHE A 272 16.21 -2.94 5.83
CA PHE A 272 17.32 -2.36 5.07
C PHE A 272 16.99 -0.92 4.67
N HIS A 273 18.00 -0.23 4.13
CA HIS A 273 17.87 1.16 3.67
C HIS A 273 18.33 1.33 2.23
N ILE A 274 17.91 2.41 1.61
CA ILE A 274 18.35 2.88 0.30
C ILE A 274 18.80 4.32 0.44
N HIS A 275 20.09 4.59 0.24
CA HIS A 275 20.60 5.93 0.19
C HIS A 275 20.50 6.48 -1.24
N LEU A 276 19.72 7.54 -1.42
CA LEU A 276 19.55 8.27 -2.67
C LEU A 276 20.59 9.37 -2.73
N ASN A 277 21.35 9.42 -3.81
CA ASN A 277 22.31 10.49 -4.08
C ASN A 277 22.43 10.66 -5.60
N VAL A 278 21.78 11.68 -6.13
CA VAL A 278 21.66 11.96 -7.57
C VAL A 278 21.91 13.44 -7.81
N ASP A 279 22.87 13.74 -8.68
CA ASP A 279 23.23 15.11 -9.03
C ASP A 279 22.75 15.49 -10.44
N TYR A 280 22.42 14.52 -11.29
CA TYR A 280 21.96 14.73 -12.66
C TYR A 280 21.00 13.63 -13.11
N PRO A 281 19.91 13.95 -13.82
CA PRO A 281 19.47 15.23 -14.38
C PRO A 281 18.71 16.16 -13.43
N PHE A 282 18.61 15.81 -12.16
CA PHE A 282 18.03 16.59 -11.07
C PHE A 282 18.79 16.26 -9.79
N ASN A 283 18.70 17.17 -8.82
CA ASN A 283 19.29 16.96 -7.51
C ASN A 283 18.28 16.21 -6.62
N LEU A 284 18.68 15.06 -6.12
CA LEU A 284 17.87 14.24 -5.22
C LEU A 284 18.78 13.54 -4.23
N THR A 285 18.58 13.83 -2.96
CA THR A 285 19.21 13.12 -1.86
C THR A 285 18.15 12.54 -0.94
N GLY A 286 18.52 11.58 -0.10
CA GLY A 286 17.58 11.02 0.84
C GLY A 286 17.98 9.61 1.30
N ILE A 287 17.28 9.14 2.30
CA ILE A 287 17.38 7.75 2.77
C ILE A 287 15.98 7.20 2.91
N LEU A 288 15.71 6.13 2.19
CA LEU A 288 14.47 5.37 2.31
C LEU A 288 14.75 4.11 3.12
N TYR A 289 13.84 3.77 4.02
CA TYR A 289 13.89 2.60 4.87
C TYR A 289 12.73 1.68 4.59
N PHE A 290 12.99 0.39 4.55
CA PHE A 290 11.97 -0.65 4.48
C PHE A 290 11.59 -1.07 5.90
N PRO A 291 10.39 -0.68 6.38
CA PRO A 291 9.89 -1.16 7.66
C PRO A 291 9.45 -2.62 7.56
N ARG A 292 9.27 -3.29 8.69
CA ARG A 292 8.59 -4.58 8.73
C ARG A 292 7.09 -4.36 8.52
N ILE A 293 6.58 -4.82 7.38
CA ILE A 293 5.16 -4.70 7.06
C ILE A 293 4.49 -6.01 7.49
N LYS A 294 3.93 -6.03 8.70
CA LYS A 294 3.09 -7.14 9.16
C LYS A 294 1.75 -7.07 8.41
N ASN A 295 1.11 -8.23 8.21
CA ASN A 295 -0.06 -8.49 7.35
C ASN A 295 -1.33 -7.61 7.58
N ASN A 296 -1.26 -6.54 8.33
CA ASN A 296 -2.33 -5.55 8.42
C ASN A 296 -1.84 -4.27 7.76
N ILE A 297 -2.58 -3.81 6.76
CA ILE A 297 -2.49 -2.44 6.24
C ILE A 297 -3.06 -1.50 7.31
N ASP A 298 -2.50 -1.55 8.51
CA ASP A 298 -2.72 -0.49 9.47
C ASP A 298 -2.13 0.77 8.86
N ILE A 299 -2.96 1.80 8.79
CA ILE A 299 -2.60 3.16 8.35
C ILE A 299 -1.28 3.52 9.02
N GLN A 300 -0.19 3.40 8.29
CA GLN A 300 1.15 3.61 8.84
C GLN A 300 1.23 5.06 9.31
N ARG A 301 1.47 5.24 10.60
CA ARG A 301 1.65 6.58 11.22
C ARG A 301 2.93 7.26 10.74
N ASN A 302 3.92 6.46 10.32
CA ASN A 302 5.21 6.96 9.85
C ASN A 302 5.18 7.05 8.33
N LYS A 303 5.59 8.18 7.79
CA LYS A 303 5.56 8.50 6.37
C LYS A 303 6.94 8.92 5.89
N ILE A 304 7.15 8.90 4.59
CA ILE A 304 8.29 9.57 3.99
C ILE A 304 8.13 11.07 4.20
N GLN A 305 9.18 11.71 4.71
CA GLN A 305 9.25 13.17 4.90
C GLN A 305 9.92 13.82 3.70
N LEU A 306 9.26 14.80 3.11
CA LEU A 306 9.82 15.60 2.03
C LEU A 306 10.51 16.83 2.56
N TYR A 307 11.72 17.05 2.09
CA TYR A 307 12.52 18.26 2.32
C TYR A 307 12.85 18.96 1.01
N CYS A 308 13.12 20.22 1.08
CA CYS A 308 13.71 21.04 0.01
C CYS A 308 14.83 21.88 0.61
N ASN A 309 16.08 21.58 0.26
CA ASN A 309 17.27 22.18 0.88
C ASN A 309 17.23 22.05 2.42
N GLN A 310 16.97 20.85 2.92
CA GLN A 310 16.91 20.51 4.34
C GLN A 310 15.77 21.19 5.14
N VAL A 311 14.87 21.92 4.47
CA VAL A 311 13.64 22.47 5.06
C VAL A 311 12.50 21.49 4.89
N PHE A 312 11.82 21.16 5.97
CA PHE A 312 10.65 20.31 5.92
C PHE A 312 9.51 20.94 5.11
N VAL A 313 8.97 20.17 4.17
CA VAL A 313 7.86 20.59 3.29
C VAL A 313 6.56 19.90 3.71
N THR A 314 6.53 18.58 3.64
CA THR A 314 5.34 17.78 3.93
C THR A 314 5.72 16.32 4.20
N ASP A 315 4.84 15.59 4.83
CA ASP A 315 4.87 14.12 4.91
C ASP A 315 3.82 13.46 3.99
N GLU A 316 3.10 14.25 3.21
CA GLU A 316 2.15 13.77 2.19
C GLU A 316 2.81 13.75 0.81
N VAL A 317 3.45 12.61 0.49
CA VAL A 317 4.26 12.46 -0.73
C VAL A 317 3.55 11.71 -1.87
N GLU A 318 2.23 11.48 -1.76
CA GLU A 318 1.44 10.69 -2.71
C GLU A 318 1.55 11.16 -4.17
N ASN A 319 1.81 12.44 -4.39
CA ASN A 319 1.99 13.00 -5.74
C ASN A 319 3.44 12.96 -6.25
N ILE A 320 4.41 12.58 -5.40
CA ILE A 320 5.84 12.55 -5.73
C ILE A 320 6.31 11.14 -6.00
N VAL A 321 5.83 10.18 -5.22
CA VAL A 321 6.17 8.78 -5.35
C VAL A 321 4.92 7.97 -5.69
N PRO A 322 5.04 6.84 -6.40
CA PRO A 322 3.93 5.91 -6.58
C PRO A 322 3.34 5.46 -5.24
N GLN A 323 2.06 5.15 -5.22
CA GLN A 323 1.32 4.83 -4.00
C GLN A 323 1.95 3.69 -3.18
N TYR A 324 2.48 2.65 -3.82
CA TYR A 324 3.14 1.55 -3.11
C TYR A 324 4.43 1.98 -2.40
N LEU A 325 5.13 3.02 -2.88
CA LEU A 325 6.31 3.57 -2.22
C LEU A 325 5.97 4.35 -0.94
N THR A 326 4.71 4.77 -0.74
CA THR A 326 4.29 5.42 0.51
C THR A 326 4.31 4.47 1.71
N LEU A 327 4.45 3.17 1.47
CA LEU A 327 4.69 2.18 2.53
C LEU A 327 6.11 2.25 3.12
N LEU A 328 7.03 2.93 2.46
CA LEU A 328 8.39 3.14 2.98
C LEU A 328 8.43 4.29 3.98
N HIS A 329 9.45 4.28 4.82
CA HIS A 329 9.79 5.37 5.73
C HIS A 329 11.01 6.13 5.20
N GLY A 330 11.33 7.28 5.79
CA GLY A 330 12.58 7.98 5.51
C GLY A 330 12.40 9.43 5.08
N VAL A 331 13.39 9.91 4.34
CA VAL A 331 13.44 11.29 3.85
C VAL A 331 13.77 11.33 2.36
N ILE A 332 13.18 12.30 1.69
CA ILE A 332 13.50 12.71 0.32
C ILE A 332 13.79 14.22 0.37
N ASP A 333 14.93 14.65 -0.14
CA ASP A 333 15.30 16.06 -0.24
C ASP A 333 15.66 16.40 -1.70
N SER A 334 14.93 17.34 -2.29
CA SER A 334 15.17 17.78 -3.67
C SER A 334 14.78 19.24 -3.88
N PRO A 335 15.70 20.10 -4.32
CA PRO A 335 15.38 21.47 -4.70
C PRO A 335 14.60 21.57 -6.02
N ASP A 336 14.60 20.49 -6.84
CA ASP A 336 14.01 20.47 -8.17
C ASP A 336 12.52 20.10 -8.16
N ILE A 337 11.97 19.83 -6.98
CA ILE A 337 10.52 19.60 -6.81
C ILE A 337 9.83 20.96 -6.77
N PRO A 338 8.93 21.25 -7.73
CA PRO A 338 8.24 22.53 -7.80
C PRO A 338 7.24 22.66 -6.64
N LEU A 339 7.53 23.62 -5.77
CA LEU A 339 6.70 23.97 -4.62
C LEU A 339 5.86 25.21 -4.93
N ASN A 340 4.67 25.30 -4.35
CA ASN A 340 3.95 26.58 -4.33
C ASN A 340 4.63 27.59 -3.39
N VAL A 341 4.14 28.82 -3.36
CA VAL A 341 4.73 29.90 -2.54
C VAL A 341 4.74 29.55 -1.06
N SER A 342 3.71 28.86 -0.56
CA SER A 342 3.61 28.41 0.84
C SER A 342 4.39 27.12 1.13
N ARG A 343 5.01 26.50 0.11
CA ARG A 343 5.68 25.18 0.18
C ARG A 343 4.79 24.07 0.77
N SER A 344 3.47 24.30 0.83
CA SER A 344 2.52 23.35 1.42
C SER A 344 1.91 22.38 0.40
N TYR A 345 2.01 22.71 -0.88
CA TYR A 345 1.45 21.92 -1.97
C TYR A 345 2.42 21.75 -3.10
N LEU A 346 2.40 20.56 -3.69
CA LEU A 346 3.20 20.18 -4.84
C LEU A 346 2.47 20.56 -6.14
N GLN A 347 3.21 21.13 -7.07
CA GLN A 347 2.69 21.32 -8.41
C GLN A 347 3.01 20.08 -9.25
N SER A 348 1.98 19.48 -9.88
CA SER A 348 2.15 18.37 -10.80
C SER A 348 2.97 18.83 -12.02
N ASP A 349 4.23 18.39 -12.12
CA ASP A 349 5.17 18.74 -13.19
C ASP A 349 5.85 17.49 -13.77
N ASN A 350 6.41 17.66 -14.97
CA ASN A 350 7.20 16.61 -15.63
C ASN A 350 8.45 16.22 -14.81
N ASN A 351 9.00 17.10 -14.01
CA ASN A 351 10.14 16.81 -13.16
C ASN A 351 9.77 15.85 -12.03
N VAL A 352 8.61 16.03 -11.40
CA VAL A 352 8.07 15.11 -10.37
C VAL A 352 7.97 13.69 -10.94
N LYS A 353 7.44 13.53 -12.17
CA LYS A 353 7.37 12.22 -12.84
C LYS A 353 8.74 11.59 -13.09
N LYS A 354 9.75 12.40 -13.44
CA LYS A 354 11.13 11.91 -13.63
C LYS A 354 11.74 11.45 -12.31
N ILE A 355 11.56 12.23 -11.25
CA ILE A 355 12.01 11.91 -9.89
C ILE A 355 11.34 10.62 -9.43
N SER A 356 10.02 10.52 -9.55
CA SER A 356 9.22 9.33 -9.22
C SER A 356 9.74 8.07 -9.93
N ASN A 357 9.92 8.14 -11.26
CA ASN A 357 10.46 7.01 -12.04
C ASN A 357 11.89 6.63 -11.60
N HIS A 358 12.70 7.61 -11.22
CA HIS A 358 14.07 7.36 -10.76
C HIS A 358 14.08 6.65 -9.40
N ILE A 359 13.25 7.11 -8.46
CA ILE A 359 13.10 6.46 -7.15
C ILE A 359 12.62 5.02 -7.33
N THR A 360 11.56 4.80 -8.13
CA THR A 360 11.06 3.46 -8.50
C THR A 360 12.20 2.56 -8.99
N LYS A 361 13.01 3.08 -9.92
CA LYS A 361 14.15 2.34 -10.45
C LYS A 361 15.15 2.00 -9.36
N LYS A 362 15.55 2.96 -8.54
CA LYS A 362 16.55 2.76 -7.47
C LYS A 362 16.07 1.76 -6.42
N VAL A 363 14.79 1.81 -6.07
CA VAL A 363 14.17 0.84 -5.16
C VAL A 363 14.24 -0.57 -5.74
N ALA A 364 13.81 -0.75 -7.00
CA ALA A 364 13.87 -2.05 -7.67
C ALA A 364 15.31 -2.57 -7.85
N ASP A 365 16.24 -1.69 -8.23
CA ASP A 365 17.67 -2.05 -8.39
C ASP A 365 18.28 -2.49 -7.04
N LYS A 366 17.93 -1.83 -5.92
CA LYS A 366 18.42 -2.21 -4.58
C LYS A 366 17.84 -3.54 -4.12
N LEU A 367 16.56 -3.79 -4.34
CA LEU A 367 15.94 -5.09 -4.04
C LEU A 367 16.60 -6.21 -4.85
N ALA A 368 16.83 -5.98 -6.15
CA ALA A 368 17.54 -6.93 -7.01
C ALA A 368 19.01 -7.16 -6.58
N GLU A 369 19.68 -6.11 -6.09
CA GLU A 369 21.04 -6.21 -5.53
C GLU A 369 21.05 -7.10 -4.27
N ILE A 370 20.16 -6.85 -3.31
CA ILE A 370 20.07 -7.63 -2.08
C ILE A 370 19.79 -9.10 -2.42
N PHE A 371 18.82 -9.35 -3.30
CA PHE A 371 18.50 -10.70 -3.77
C PHE A 371 19.69 -11.43 -4.36
N ARG A 372 20.49 -10.77 -5.20
CA ARG A 372 21.66 -11.38 -5.85
C ARG A 372 22.83 -11.61 -4.90
N ASN A 373 23.05 -10.66 -3.97
CA ASN A 373 24.23 -10.69 -3.09
C ASN A 373 24.02 -11.60 -1.88
N ASN A 374 22.80 -11.70 -1.38
CA ASN A 374 22.45 -12.52 -0.22
C ASN A 374 21.02 -13.04 -0.31
N ARG A 375 20.84 -14.08 -1.13
CA ARG A 375 19.54 -14.69 -1.36
C ARG A 375 18.90 -15.24 -0.09
N GLU A 376 19.67 -15.87 0.79
CA GLU A 376 19.15 -16.44 2.03
C GLU A 376 18.57 -15.36 2.96
N ASP A 377 19.26 -14.24 3.10
CA ASP A 377 18.79 -13.09 3.89
C ASP A 377 17.52 -12.47 3.27
N PHE A 378 17.45 -12.41 1.93
CA PHE A 378 16.27 -11.93 1.22
C PHE A 378 15.06 -12.85 1.43
N GLU A 379 15.25 -14.17 1.36
CA GLU A 379 14.22 -15.16 1.63
C GLU A 379 13.69 -15.08 3.07
N GLN A 380 14.59 -14.88 4.07
CA GLN A 380 14.19 -14.68 5.47
C GLN A 380 13.36 -13.42 5.69
N LYS A 381 13.58 -12.37 4.89
CA LYS A 381 12.85 -11.10 4.94
C LYS A 381 11.61 -11.08 4.04
N TRP A 382 11.41 -12.13 3.23
CA TRP A 382 10.37 -12.14 2.20
C TRP A 382 8.97 -11.87 2.74
N ASP A 383 8.60 -12.52 3.83
CA ASP A 383 7.26 -12.37 4.42
C ASP A 383 7.00 -10.93 4.92
N ASP A 384 8.05 -10.17 5.28
CA ASP A 384 7.97 -8.78 5.70
C ASP A 384 7.93 -7.78 4.51
N ILE A 385 8.40 -8.17 3.32
CA ILE A 385 8.47 -7.29 2.12
C ILE A 385 7.54 -7.71 0.98
N LYS A 386 6.95 -8.90 1.06
CA LYS A 386 6.08 -9.49 0.03
C LYS A 386 4.96 -8.54 -0.38
N LEU A 387 4.25 -7.98 0.60
CA LEU A 387 3.12 -7.07 0.37
C LEU A 387 3.55 -5.83 -0.44
N PHE A 388 4.68 -5.22 -0.09
CA PHE A 388 5.23 -4.08 -0.81
C PHE A 388 5.56 -4.42 -2.27
N ILE A 389 6.26 -5.55 -2.49
CA ILE A 389 6.68 -5.96 -3.83
C ILE A 389 5.45 -6.28 -4.69
N GLN A 390 4.49 -7.03 -4.17
CA GLN A 390 3.26 -7.36 -4.88
C GLN A 390 2.44 -6.12 -5.21
N TYR A 391 2.28 -5.19 -4.25
CA TYR A 391 1.56 -3.95 -4.51
C TYR A 391 2.25 -3.12 -5.60
N GLY A 392 3.57 -3.03 -5.57
CA GLY A 392 4.35 -2.38 -6.63
C GLY A 392 4.16 -3.03 -8.00
N MET A 393 4.22 -4.36 -8.07
CA MET A 393 4.00 -5.11 -9.30
C MET A 393 2.60 -4.91 -9.88
N LEU A 394 1.58 -4.83 -9.02
CA LEU A 394 0.19 -4.63 -9.44
C LEU A 394 -0.09 -3.19 -9.91
N SER A 395 0.61 -2.20 -9.36
CA SER A 395 0.33 -0.78 -9.61
C SER A 395 1.26 -0.11 -10.62
N ASP A 396 2.46 -0.66 -10.88
CA ASP A 396 3.47 -0.05 -11.75
C ASP A 396 4.12 -1.11 -12.67
N GLU A 397 3.83 -1.05 -13.96
CA GLU A 397 4.34 -2.00 -14.96
C GLU A 397 5.87 -1.98 -15.06
N LYS A 398 6.51 -0.81 -14.93
CA LYS A 398 7.98 -0.70 -14.96
C LYS A 398 8.63 -1.34 -13.73
N PHE A 399 7.93 -1.27 -12.59
CA PHE A 399 8.36 -1.98 -11.40
C PHE A 399 8.16 -3.49 -11.57
N TYR A 400 7.02 -3.93 -12.13
CA TYR A 400 6.77 -5.34 -12.46
C TYR A 400 7.89 -5.96 -13.28
N ASP A 401 8.26 -5.32 -14.40
CA ASP A 401 9.30 -5.82 -15.32
C ASP A 401 10.65 -6.07 -14.62
N ARG A 402 10.92 -5.33 -13.55
CA ARG A 402 12.14 -5.49 -12.75
C ARG A 402 11.95 -6.51 -11.63
N ALA A 403 10.83 -6.40 -10.93
CA ALA A 403 10.53 -7.17 -9.73
C ALA A 403 10.34 -8.66 -10.02
N VAL A 404 9.83 -9.04 -11.20
CA VAL A 404 9.63 -10.44 -11.59
C VAL A 404 10.90 -11.28 -11.49
N SER A 405 12.08 -10.65 -11.57
CA SER A 405 13.38 -11.34 -11.47
C SER A 405 13.80 -11.68 -10.03
N PHE A 406 13.18 -11.07 -9.02
CA PHE A 406 13.49 -11.28 -7.61
C PHE A 406 12.25 -11.49 -6.72
N ALA A 407 11.05 -11.30 -7.26
CA ALA A 407 9.81 -11.62 -6.55
C ALA A 407 9.73 -13.14 -6.34
N LEU A 408 9.46 -13.55 -5.09
CA LEU A 408 9.48 -14.96 -4.71
C LEU A 408 8.07 -15.53 -4.59
N LEU A 409 7.98 -16.80 -4.90
CA LEU A 409 6.89 -17.69 -4.53
C LEU A 409 7.40 -18.61 -3.42
N LYS A 410 6.57 -18.84 -2.41
CA LYS A 410 6.86 -19.75 -1.30
C LYS A 410 5.99 -20.99 -1.44
N ASN A 411 6.57 -22.18 -1.36
CA ASN A 411 5.79 -23.40 -1.33
C ASN A 411 5.45 -23.83 0.12
N ILE A 412 4.58 -24.82 0.25
CA ILE A 412 4.13 -25.33 1.55
C ILE A 412 5.25 -26.00 2.38
N ASP A 413 6.38 -26.32 1.79
CA ASP A 413 7.58 -26.85 2.48
C ASP A 413 8.52 -25.71 2.92
N GLY A 414 8.12 -24.44 2.74
CA GLY A 414 8.90 -23.26 3.11
C GLY A 414 10.06 -22.94 2.16
N LYS A 415 10.08 -23.52 0.96
CA LYS A 415 11.09 -23.22 -0.05
C LYS A 415 10.65 -22.04 -0.91
N TYR A 416 11.63 -21.23 -1.28
CA TYR A 416 11.42 -20.05 -2.10
C TYR A 416 11.98 -20.23 -3.50
N ALA A 417 11.27 -19.72 -4.50
CA ALA A 417 11.71 -19.68 -5.89
C ALA A 417 11.16 -18.41 -6.56
N THR A 418 11.88 -17.85 -7.53
CA THR A 418 11.29 -16.86 -8.44
C THR A 418 10.25 -17.53 -9.34
N PHE A 419 9.38 -16.73 -9.96
CA PHE A 419 8.35 -17.27 -10.86
C PHE A 419 8.95 -18.11 -12.00
N ALA A 420 10.08 -17.68 -12.56
CA ALA A 420 10.78 -18.42 -13.60
C ALA A 420 11.36 -19.75 -13.09
N GLU A 421 12.05 -19.74 -11.93
CA GLU A 421 12.60 -20.93 -11.30
C GLU A 421 11.50 -21.94 -10.95
N TYR A 422 10.39 -21.46 -10.39
CA TYR A 422 9.28 -22.33 -10.01
C TYR A 422 8.63 -23.00 -11.22
N LYS A 423 8.40 -22.24 -12.31
CA LYS A 423 7.91 -22.83 -13.56
C LYS A 423 8.82 -23.96 -14.06
N ASP A 424 10.12 -23.71 -14.08
CA ASP A 424 11.10 -24.72 -14.53
C ASP A 424 11.13 -25.96 -13.63
N GLN A 425 10.94 -25.77 -12.33
CA GLN A 425 10.91 -26.86 -11.34
C GLN A 425 9.71 -27.79 -11.55
N VAL A 426 8.53 -27.25 -11.86
CA VAL A 426 7.28 -28.05 -11.85
C VAL A 426 6.79 -28.46 -13.25
N LYS A 427 7.35 -27.91 -14.34
CA LYS A 427 6.85 -28.09 -15.72
C LYS A 427 6.69 -29.55 -16.15
N ASP A 428 7.62 -30.41 -15.75
CA ASP A 428 7.59 -31.82 -16.21
C ASP A 428 6.45 -32.60 -15.55
N ASN A 429 6.11 -32.27 -14.31
CA ASN A 429 5.08 -32.96 -13.56
C ASN A 429 3.71 -32.27 -13.62
N GLN A 430 3.67 -30.96 -13.79
CA GLN A 430 2.43 -30.17 -13.63
C GLN A 430 1.95 -29.54 -14.96
N THR A 431 2.43 -29.99 -16.11
CA THR A 431 1.86 -29.63 -17.42
C THR A 431 0.71 -30.58 -17.74
N ASP A 432 -0.46 -30.05 -18.13
CA ASP A 432 -1.63 -30.84 -18.50
C ASP A 432 -1.54 -31.36 -19.95
N LYS A 433 -2.54 -32.13 -20.35
CA LYS A 433 -2.64 -32.70 -21.71
C LYS A 433 -2.74 -31.65 -22.84
N ASN A 434 -3.18 -30.42 -22.52
CA ASN A 434 -3.29 -29.32 -23.48
C ASN A 434 -1.98 -28.53 -23.59
N GLY A 435 -1.02 -28.81 -22.71
CA GLY A 435 0.24 -28.10 -22.60
C GLY A 435 0.18 -26.92 -21.63
N ASP A 436 -0.90 -26.74 -20.86
CA ASP A 436 -1.00 -25.71 -19.84
C ASP A 436 -0.23 -26.10 -18.58
N LEU A 437 0.55 -25.17 -18.03
CA LEU A 437 1.28 -25.37 -16.80
C LEU A 437 0.40 -25.01 -15.59
N ILE A 438 0.09 -26.00 -14.78
CA ILE A 438 -0.79 -25.87 -13.62
C ILE A 438 0.06 -25.65 -12.36
N LEU A 439 -0.05 -24.48 -11.76
CA LEU A 439 0.58 -24.14 -10.49
C LEU A 439 -0.44 -24.34 -9.37
N LEU A 440 -0.28 -25.43 -8.62
CA LEU A 440 -1.16 -25.73 -7.49
C LEU A 440 -0.85 -24.81 -6.32
N TYR A 441 -1.89 -24.37 -5.58
CA TYR A 441 -1.69 -23.55 -4.40
C TYR A 441 -2.71 -23.86 -3.29
N ALA A 442 -2.31 -23.54 -2.06
CA ALA A 442 -3.17 -23.54 -0.88
C ALA A 442 -3.09 -22.17 -0.19
N GLN A 443 -4.17 -21.72 0.44
CA GLN A 443 -4.20 -20.50 1.27
C GLN A 443 -4.05 -20.85 2.75
N ASP A 444 -4.54 -22.02 3.15
CA ASP A 444 -4.48 -22.53 4.50
C ASP A 444 -4.03 -24.00 4.42
N THR A 445 -2.87 -24.28 4.97
CA THR A 445 -2.28 -25.62 4.94
C THR A 445 -3.01 -26.64 5.79
N ASP A 446 -3.63 -26.20 6.88
CA ASP A 446 -4.38 -27.09 7.78
C ASP A 446 -5.74 -27.46 7.17
N ALA A 447 -6.45 -26.47 6.65
CA ALA A 447 -7.73 -26.70 5.97
C ALA A 447 -7.57 -27.54 4.69
N CYS A 448 -6.45 -27.39 3.96
CA CYS A 448 -6.18 -28.11 2.71
C CYS A 448 -5.31 -29.37 2.91
N TYR A 449 -5.03 -29.79 4.15
CA TYR A 449 -4.04 -30.83 4.47
C TYR A 449 -4.21 -32.10 3.65
N ALA A 450 -5.42 -32.66 3.59
CA ALA A 450 -5.68 -33.92 2.87
C ALA A 450 -5.43 -33.79 1.35
N TYR A 451 -5.76 -32.65 0.75
CA TYR A 451 -5.52 -32.36 -0.66
C TYR A 451 -4.05 -32.17 -0.96
N ILE A 452 -3.35 -31.49 -0.07
CA ILE A 452 -1.87 -31.31 -0.15
C ILE A 452 -1.15 -32.66 -0.10
N GLN A 453 -1.54 -33.57 0.81
CA GLN A 453 -0.93 -34.90 0.89
C GLN A 453 -1.10 -35.68 -0.41
N ARG A 454 -2.31 -35.65 -1.00
CA ARG A 454 -2.56 -36.30 -2.29
C ARG A 454 -1.76 -35.69 -3.43
N ALA A 455 -1.59 -34.35 -3.44
CA ALA A 455 -0.76 -33.68 -4.42
C ALA A 455 0.72 -34.16 -4.31
N LYS A 456 1.23 -34.25 -3.08
CA LYS A 456 2.58 -34.78 -2.78
C LYS A 456 2.76 -36.23 -3.20
N GLU A 457 1.77 -37.10 -2.99
CA GLU A 457 1.78 -38.50 -3.44
C GLU A 457 1.90 -38.62 -4.97
N LYS A 458 1.35 -37.66 -5.72
CA LYS A 458 1.50 -37.57 -7.17
C LYS A 458 2.79 -36.89 -7.62
N GLY A 459 3.64 -36.44 -6.69
CA GLY A 459 4.87 -35.69 -6.97
C GLY A 459 4.65 -34.26 -7.42
N TYR A 460 3.50 -33.67 -7.09
CA TYR A 460 3.16 -32.28 -7.39
C TYR A 460 3.63 -31.37 -6.25
N ASP A 461 4.10 -30.18 -6.61
CA ASP A 461 4.43 -29.11 -5.66
C ASP A 461 3.24 -28.16 -5.51
N VAL A 462 3.09 -27.61 -4.29
CA VAL A 462 1.98 -26.72 -3.94
C VAL A 462 2.53 -25.42 -3.34
N LEU A 463 2.10 -24.29 -3.86
CA LEU A 463 2.45 -22.97 -3.35
C LEU A 463 1.60 -22.60 -2.13
N LEU A 464 2.16 -21.83 -1.23
CA LEU A 464 1.46 -21.17 -0.14
C LEU A 464 1.10 -19.74 -0.58
N MET A 465 -0.21 -19.47 -0.74
CA MET A 465 -0.76 -18.19 -1.17
C MET A 465 -1.72 -17.64 -0.12
N ASP A 466 -1.14 -17.24 1.02
CA ASP A 466 -1.83 -16.80 2.24
C ASP A 466 -1.90 -15.27 2.41
N GLY A 467 -1.31 -14.53 1.48
CA GLY A 467 -1.24 -13.07 1.50
C GLY A 467 -2.44 -12.39 0.85
N GLU A 468 -2.77 -11.18 1.31
CA GLU A 468 -3.94 -10.40 0.84
C GLU A 468 -3.91 -10.09 -0.67
N LEU A 469 -2.73 -9.90 -1.26
CA LEU A 469 -2.56 -9.59 -2.68
C LEU A 469 -2.26 -10.80 -3.55
N ASP A 470 -2.15 -12.01 -2.98
CA ASP A 470 -1.73 -13.19 -3.74
C ASP A 470 -2.67 -13.52 -4.91
N VAL A 471 -3.99 -13.39 -4.71
CA VAL A 471 -4.98 -13.67 -5.78
C VAL A 471 -4.80 -12.70 -6.96
N HIS A 472 -4.51 -11.42 -6.68
CA HIS A 472 -4.26 -10.41 -7.70
C HIS A 472 -2.93 -10.66 -8.41
N ALA A 473 -1.87 -11.00 -7.66
CA ALA A 473 -0.56 -11.33 -8.20
C ALA A 473 -0.62 -12.59 -9.10
N MET A 474 -1.33 -13.63 -8.68
CA MET A 474 -1.57 -14.82 -9.51
C MET A 474 -2.23 -14.47 -10.84
N SER A 475 -3.29 -13.65 -10.81
CA SER A 475 -3.99 -13.21 -12.03
C SER A 475 -3.07 -12.41 -12.96
N GLN A 476 -2.21 -11.56 -12.41
CA GLN A 476 -1.22 -10.81 -13.18
C GLN A 476 -0.15 -11.74 -13.80
N PHE A 477 0.35 -12.72 -13.06
CA PHE A 477 1.29 -13.71 -13.58
C PHE A 477 0.68 -14.54 -14.70
N GLU A 478 -0.57 -14.97 -14.58
CA GLU A 478 -1.31 -15.68 -15.62
C GLU A 478 -1.41 -14.82 -16.88
N GLN A 479 -1.87 -13.57 -16.76
CA GLN A 479 -2.01 -12.64 -17.87
C GLN A 479 -0.67 -12.36 -18.58
N LYS A 480 0.37 -12.01 -17.83
CA LYS A 480 1.70 -11.72 -18.40
C LYS A 480 2.33 -12.94 -19.05
N SER A 481 2.08 -14.13 -18.53
CA SER A 481 2.53 -15.38 -19.14
C SER A 481 1.82 -15.64 -20.48
N PHE A 482 0.55 -15.35 -20.60
CA PHE A 482 -0.23 -15.47 -21.84
C PHE A 482 0.25 -14.45 -22.87
N GLU A 483 0.46 -13.19 -22.51
CA GLU A 483 0.95 -12.13 -23.39
C GLU A 483 2.35 -12.43 -23.95
N ALA A 484 3.23 -13.05 -23.14
CA ALA A 484 4.62 -13.36 -23.54
C ALA A 484 4.76 -14.51 -24.54
N THR A 485 3.69 -15.29 -24.78
CA THR A 485 3.77 -16.54 -25.56
C THR A 485 3.22 -16.45 -26.98
N ASP A 486 2.88 -15.25 -27.50
CA ASP A 486 2.28 -14.98 -28.83
C ASP A 486 1.23 -16.01 -29.31
N GLY A 487 0.45 -16.53 -28.35
CA GLY A 487 -0.67 -17.44 -28.61
C GLY A 487 -0.31 -18.90 -28.93
N SER A 488 0.97 -19.26 -28.89
CA SER A 488 1.43 -20.61 -29.34
C SER A 488 1.91 -21.50 -28.17
N LYS A 489 1.86 -21.09 -26.91
CA LYS A 489 2.55 -21.81 -25.82
C LYS A 489 1.87 -21.74 -24.47
N LEU A 490 2.26 -22.67 -23.63
CA LEU A 490 2.06 -22.88 -22.23
C LEU A 490 1.35 -21.72 -21.52
N ALA A 491 0.04 -21.76 -21.44
CA ALA A 491 -0.66 -20.92 -20.51
C ALA A 491 -0.31 -21.37 -19.08
N VAL A 492 0.03 -20.42 -18.22
CA VAL A 492 0.21 -20.70 -16.78
C VAL A 492 -1.12 -20.46 -16.09
N ARG A 493 -1.55 -21.41 -15.28
CA ARG A 493 -2.79 -21.32 -14.51
C ARG A 493 -2.53 -21.67 -13.06
N PHE A 494 -2.97 -20.82 -12.15
CA PHE A 494 -2.97 -21.14 -10.72
C PHE A 494 -4.29 -21.83 -10.38
N VAL A 495 -4.22 -22.99 -9.72
CA VAL A 495 -5.38 -23.78 -9.34
C VAL A 495 -5.25 -24.16 -7.87
N ARG A 496 -6.32 -23.87 -7.10
CA ARG A 496 -6.30 -24.22 -5.67
C ARG A 496 -6.42 -25.73 -5.50
N VAL A 497 -5.60 -26.28 -4.62
CA VAL A 497 -5.45 -27.73 -4.44
C VAL A 497 -6.73 -28.45 -4.03
N ASP A 498 -7.69 -27.75 -3.43
CA ASP A 498 -9.00 -28.27 -3.01
C ASP A 498 -10.15 -27.91 -3.96
N SER A 499 -9.87 -27.31 -5.12
CA SER A 499 -10.92 -26.91 -6.08
C SER A 499 -11.54 -28.10 -6.81
N ASP A 500 -10.78 -29.19 -6.96
CA ASP A 500 -11.25 -30.45 -7.55
C ASP A 500 -10.42 -31.62 -6.98
N VAL A 501 -10.71 -32.84 -7.40
CA VAL A 501 -9.83 -33.98 -7.12
C VAL A 501 -8.52 -33.85 -7.86
N ILE A 502 -7.47 -34.42 -7.29
CA ILE A 502 -6.11 -34.27 -7.80
C ILE A 502 -5.96 -34.73 -9.26
N GLU A 503 -6.73 -35.73 -9.66
CA GLU A 503 -6.76 -36.27 -11.03
C GLU A 503 -7.31 -35.27 -12.05
N ASN A 504 -8.21 -34.38 -11.62
CA ASN A 504 -8.84 -33.36 -12.45
C ASN A 504 -8.03 -32.04 -12.43
N LEU A 505 -7.29 -31.76 -11.38
CA LEU A 505 -6.50 -30.53 -11.27
C LEU A 505 -5.42 -30.44 -12.34
N ILE A 506 -4.75 -31.56 -12.63
CA ILE A 506 -3.75 -31.68 -13.68
C ILE A 506 -4.15 -32.85 -14.59
N GLN A 507 -4.92 -32.54 -15.61
CA GLN A 507 -5.42 -33.56 -16.55
C GLN A 507 -4.33 -34.04 -17.48
N LYS A 508 -3.77 -35.23 -17.22
CA LYS A 508 -2.78 -35.88 -18.09
C LYS A 508 -3.42 -36.61 -19.27
N GLU A 509 -4.62 -37.13 -19.07
CA GLU A 509 -5.39 -37.91 -20.04
C GLU A 509 -6.82 -37.38 -20.17
N ASP A 510 -7.54 -37.84 -21.19
CA ASP A 510 -8.96 -37.52 -21.33
C ASP A 510 -9.77 -38.15 -20.19
N LYS A 511 -10.81 -37.42 -19.72
CA LYS A 511 -11.72 -37.96 -18.71
C LYS A 511 -12.35 -39.26 -19.21
N THR A 512 -12.31 -40.28 -18.36
CA THR A 512 -13.03 -41.53 -18.63
C THR A 512 -14.54 -41.23 -18.73
N LYS A 513 -15.20 -41.75 -19.76
CA LYS A 513 -16.62 -41.60 -19.90
C LYS A 513 -17.36 -42.37 -18.78
N VAL A 514 -18.40 -41.73 -18.27
CA VAL A 514 -19.32 -42.40 -17.34
C VAL A 514 -20.08 -43.50 -18.12
N GLU A 515 -19.95 -44.72 -17.69
CA GLU A 515 -20.62 -45.89 -18.30
C GLU A 515 -21.90 -46.24 -17.53
N LEU A 516 -22.85 -45.30 -17.45
CA LEU A 516 -24.14 -45.46 -16.81
C LEU A 516 -25.24 -45.20 -17.83
N SER A 517 -26.37 -45.87 -17.69
CA SER A 517 -27.62 -45.56 -18.39
C SER A 517 -28.19 -44.23 -17.89
N ALA A 518 -28.98 -43.54 -18.68
CA ALA A 518 -29.65 -42.30 -18.27
C ALA A 518 -30.51 -42.49 -16.99
N THR A 519 -31.08 -43.64 -16.80
CA THR A 519 -31.87 -44.00 -15.60
C THR A 519 -30.98 -44.10 -14.36
N GLU A 520 -29.79 -44.70 -14.49
CA GLU A 520 -28.84 -44.84 -13.38
C GLU A 520 -28.20 -43.47 -13.03
N GLU A 521 -27.95 -42.64 -14.03
CA GLU A 521 -27.52 -41.24 -13.80
C GLU A 521 -28.58 -40.46 -13.01
N ASP A 522 -29.85 -40.54 -13.42
CA ASP A 522 -30.97 -39.89 -12.75
C ASP A 522 -31.17 -40.43 -11.33
N ALA A 523 -31.01 -41.74 -11.14
CA ALA A 523 -31.12 -42.38 -9.81
C ALA A 523 -30.09 -41.81 -8.83
N LEU A 524 -28.83 -41.76 -9.21
CA LEU A 524 -27.78 -41.17 -8.38
C LEU A 524 -27.99 -39.66 -8.18
N ARG A 525 -28.28 -38.94 -9.25
CA ARG A 525 -28.46 -37.48 -9.18
C ARG A 525 -29.60 -37.08 -8.25
N TYR A 526 -30.81 -37.62 -8.45
CA TYR A 526 -31.98 -37.27 -7.64
C TYR A 526 -31.84 -37.70 -6.18
N THR A 527 -31.19 -38.83 -5.93
CA THR A 527 -30.93 -39.32 -4.59
C THR A 527 -30.06 -38.37 -3.81
N PHE A 528 -28.91 -37.95 -4.35
CA PHE A 528 -28.00 -37.06 -3.66
C PHE A 528 -28.52 -35.62 -3.63
N GLU A 529 -29.03 -35.07 -4.75
CA GLU A 529 -29.56 -33.72 -4.82
C GLU A 529 -30.64 -33.43 -3.78
N SER A 530 -31.48 -34.42 -3.49
CA SER A 530 -32.59 -34.29 -2.55
C SER A 530 -32.18 -34.10 -1.09
N GLN A 531 -30.97 -34.54 -0.72
CA GLN A 531 -30.44 -34.52 0.64
C GLN A 531 -29.43 -33.38 0.88
N LEU A 532 -29.09 -32.58 -0.15
CA LEU A 532 -28.20 -31.45 0.01
C LEU A 532 -28.87 -30.31 0.78
N PRO A 533 -28.14 -29.61 1.65
CA PRO A 533 -28.67 -28.48 2.39
C PRO A 533 -29.16 -27.36 1.45
N LYS A 534 -30.29 -26.74 1.77
CA LYS A 534 -30.80 -25.57 1.07
C LYS A 534 -30.57 -24.35 1.93
N THR A 535 -29.68 -23.47 1.49
CA THR A 535 -29.36 -22.23 2.19
C THR A 535 -29.32 -21.03 1.21
N ASP A 536 -29.60 -19.83 1.70
CA ASP A 536 -29.53 -18.63 0.89
C ASP A 536 -28.09 -18.23 0.55
N LYS A 537 -27.11 -18.82 1.26
CA LYS A 537 -25.68 -18.47 1.13
C LYS A 537 -24.88 -19.44 0.27
N THR A 538 -25.43 -20.63 -0.04
CA THR A 538 -24.71 -21.70 -0.71
C THR A 538 -25.63 -22.48 -1.64
N ASN A 539 -25.23 -22.64 -2.89
CA ASN A 539 -25.89 -23.45 -3.88
C ASN A 539 -25.06 -24.71 -4.16
N TYR A 540 -25.72 -25.84 -4.24
CA TYR A 540 -25.10 -27.11 -4.58
C TYR A 540 -25.66 -27.64 -5.89
N ALA A 541 -24.77 -28.08 -6.80
CA ALA A 541 -25.09 -28.87 -7.97
C ALA A 541 -24.56 -30.29 -7.76
N VAL A 542 -25.10 -31.27 -8.49
CA VAL A 542 -24.63 -32.66 -8.47
C VAL A 542 -24.11 -33.04 -9.86
N SER A 543 -22.89 -33.55 -9.92
CA SER A 543 -22.30 -34.11 -11.14
C SER A 543 -21.82 -35.54 -10.92
N LEU A 544 -21.74 -36.28 -12.02
CA LEU A 544 -21.28 -37.67 -12.06
C LEU A 544 -19.99 -37.71 -12.86
N GLU A 545 -18.91 -38.22 -12.26
CA GLU A 545 -17.62 -38.36 -12.94
C GLU A 545 -17.01 -39.73 -12.65
N ALA A 546 -16.35 -40.31 -13.64
CA ALA A 546 -15.53 -41.49 -13.47
C ALA A 546 -14.08 -41.08 -13.26
N VAL A 547 -13.67 -40.95 -11.98
CA VAL A 547 -12.35 -40.43 -11.62
C VAL A 547 -11.34 -41.59 -11.45
N SER A 548 -11.37 -42.25 -10.31
CA SER A 548 -10.50 -43.38 -9.96
C SER A 548 -11.19 -44.21 -8.90
N ALA A 549 -10.97 -45.53 -8.92
CA ALA A 549 -11.55 -46.43 -7.92
C ALA A 549 -11.05 -46.12 -6.49
N ASP A 550 -9.81 -45.63 -6.38
CA ASP A 550 -9.16 -45.29 -5.11
C ASP A 550 -9.50 -43.89 -4.59
N ALA A 551 -10.08 -43.03 -5.45
CA ALA A 551 -10.53 -41.69 -5.03
C ALA A 551 -11.76 -41.76 -4.14
N LEU A 552 -12.09 -40.71 -3.40
CA LEU A 552 -13.27 -40.65 -2.56
C LEU A 552 -14.53 -40.97 -3.38
N PRO A 553 -15.52 -41.68 -2.78
CA PRO A 553 -16.77 -42.00 -3.46
C PRO A 553 -17.58 -40.74 -3.81
N VAL A 554 -17.55 -39.73 -2.93
CA VAL A 554 -18.26 -38.46 -3.11
C VAL A 554 -17.37 -37.35 -2.54
N PHE A 555 -17.30 -36.22 -3.22
CA PHE A 555 -16.50 -35.06 -2.78
C PHE A 555 -17.12 -33.76 -3.29
N LEU A 556 -16.80 -32.65 -2.62
CA LEU A 556 -17.19 -31.30 -3.06
C LEU A 556 -16.09 -30.62 -3.83
N THR A 557 -16.46 -29.97 -4.93
CA THR A 557 -15.59 -29.08 -5.70
C THR A 557 -16.20 -27.68 -5.74
N GLN A 558 -15.36 -26.66 -5.95
CA GLN A 558 -15.80 -25.28 -6.05
C GLN A 558 -15.32 -24.66 -7.37
N ASN A 559 -16.18 -23.88 -8.04
CA ASN A 559 -15.80 -23.17 -9.24
C ASN A 559 -14.73 -22.14 -8.93
N GLU A 560 -13.52 -22.37 -9.43
CA GLU A 560 -12.34 -21.55 -9.18
C GLU A 560 -12.53 -20.08 -9.61
N PHE A 561 -13.13 -19.84 -10.78
CA PHE A 561 -13.37 -18.50 -11.28
C PHE A 561 -14.30 -17.70 -10.35
N MET A 562 -15.44 -18.28 -9.97
CA MET A 562 -16.40 -17.59 -9.10
C MET A 562 -15.81 -17.32 -7.71
N ARG A 563 -15.04 -18.25 -7.19
CA ARG A 563 -14.35 -18.10 -5.91
C ARG A 563 -13.33 -16.96 -5.96
N ARG A 564 -12.46 -16.93 -6.97
CA ARG A 564 -11.48 -15.84 -7.13
C ARG A 564 -12.15 -14.48 -7.31
N MET A 565 -13.22 -14.41 -8.09
CA MET A 565 -13.98 -13.17 -8.26
C MET A 565 -14.55 -12.67 -6.93
N LYS A 566 -15.01 -13.58 -6.07
CA LYS A 566 -15.51 -13.26 -4.74
C LYS A 566 -14.38 -12.78 -3.81
N GLU A 567 -13.24 -13.44 -3.78
CA GLU A 567 -12.06 -13.04 -3.02
C GLU A 567 -11.54 -11.65 -3.46
N MET A 568 -11.43 -11.41 -4.75
CA MET A 568 -11.03 -10.10 -5.29
C MET A 568 -12.04 -8.99 -4.95
N SER A 569 -13.33 -9.33 -4.85
CA SER A 569 -14.39 -8.35 -4.53
C SER A 569 -14.27 -7.79 -3.10
N ALA A 570 -13.61 -8.50 -2.19
CA ALA A 570 -13.38 -8.04 -0.82
C ALA A 570 -12.45 -6.81 -0.76
N HIS A 571 -11.61 -6.62 -1.79
CA HIS A 571 -10.61 -5.55 -1.85
C HIS A 571 -10.91 -4.47 -2.92
N GLN A 572 -11.97 -4.64 -3.75
CA GLN A 572 -12.32 -3.70 -4.81
C GLN A 572 -13.77 -3.23 -4.72
N GLN A 573 -14.01 -1.96 -4.43
CA GLN A 573 -15.35 -1.37 -4.29
C GLN A 573 -16.26 -1.56 -5.53
N GLY A 574 -15.69 -1.68 -6.72
CA GLY A 574 -16.45 -1.91 -7.98
C GLY A 574 -16.97 -3.33 -8.16
N MET A 575 -16.53 -4.30 -7.36
CA MET A 575 -16.89 -5.72 -7.47
C MET A 575 -17.81 -6.24 -6.36
N ALA A 576 -18.40 -5.37 -5.56
CA ALA A 576 -19.27 -5.72 -4.42
C ALA A 576 -20.42 -6.69 -4.79
N PHE A 577 -20.84 -6.72 -6.06
CA PHE A 577 -21.86 -7.66 -6.56
C PHE A 577 -21.42 -9.12 -6.38
N TYR A 578 -20.18 -9.47 -6.71
CA TYR A 578 -19.66 -10.82 -6.56
C TYR A 578 -19.52 -11.25 -5.10
N GLY A 579 -19.21 -10.33 -4.20
CA GLY A 579 -19.11 -10.59 -2.76
C GLY A 579 -20.40 -11.06 -2.12
N ASN A 580 -21.55 -10.65 -2.68
CA ASN A 580 -22.89 -11.02 -2.19
C ASN A 580 -23.48 -12.25 -2.88
N MET A 581 -22.81 -12.82 -3.87
CA MET A 581 -23.30 -14.04 -4.53
C MET A 581 -23.17 -15.27 -3.62
N PRO A 582 -24.14 -16.20 -3.65
CA PRO A 582 -24.02 -17.48 -2.95
C PRO A 582 -22.79 -18.26 -3.41
N ASP A 583 -22.13 -18.95 -2.49
CA ASP A 583 -21.07 -19.89 -2.85
C ASP A 583 -21.63 -21.03 -3.70
N GLN A 584 -20.88 -21.39 -4.75
CA GLN A 584 -21.28 -22.44 -5.69
C GLN A 584 -20.40 -23.66 -5.47
N TYR A 585 -20.98 -24.74 -5.00
CA TYR A 585 -20.32 -26.03 -4.85
C TYR A 585 -20.92 -27.06 -5.79
N ASN A 586 -20.08 -27.99 -6.25
CA ASN A 586 -20.48 -29.11 -7.03
C ASN A 586 -20.20 -30.41 -6.24
N LEU A 587 -21.23 -31.19 -5.91
CA LEU A 587 -21.07 -32.51 -5.33
C LEU A 587 -20.78 -33.49 -6.45
N VAL A 588 -19.58 -33.98 -6.53
CA VAL A 588 -19.16 -34.97 -7.53
C VAL A 588 -19.33 -36.35 -6.97
N ILE A 589 -20.08 -37.20 -7.69
CA ILE A 589 -20.25 -38.61 -7.39
C ILE A 589 -19.29 -39.39 -8.29
N ASN A 590 -18.33 -40.09 -7.69
CA ASN A 590 -17.35 -40.89 -8.40
C ASN A 590 -17.88 -42.24 -8.81
N THR A 591 -18.33 -42.35 -10.04
CA THR A 591 -18.95 -43.58 -10.59
C THR A 591 -17.98 -44.74 -10.76
N ALA A 592 -16.66 -44.49 -10.76
CA ALA A 592 -15.64 -45.55 -10.79
C ALA A 592 -15.44 -46.24 -9.42
N ASN A 593 -15.83 -45.56 -8.33
CA ASN A 593 -15.66 -46.08 -6.96
C ASN A 593 -16.62 -47.23 -6.63
N ASP A 594 -16.10 -48.32 -6.08
CA ASP A 594 -16.90 -49.54 -5.80
C ASP A 594 -18.00 -49.33 -4.78
N LYS A 595 -17.84 -48.38 -3.83
CA LYS A 595 -18.91 -48.03 -2.88
C LYS A 595 -20.09 -47.33 -3.56
N VAL A 596 -19.84 -46.54 -4.61
CA VAL A 596 -20.87 -45.87 -5.41
C VAL A 596 -21.59 -46.89 -6.27
N LYS A 597 -20.90 -47.87 -6.87
CA LYS A 597 -21.48 -48.97 -7.63
C LYS A 597 -22.40 -49.81 -6.74
N ALA A 598 -21.95 -50.25 -5.57
CA ALA A 598 -22.75 -50.97 -4.60
C ALA A 598 -23.98 -50.18 -4.13
N LEU A 599 -23.81 -48.84 -3.91
CA LEU A 599 -24.95 -47.98 -3.55
C LEU A 599 -25.96 -47.87 -4.68
N LEU A 600 -25.54 -47.82 -5.94
CA LEU A 600 -26.45 -47.81 -7.09
C LEU A 600 -27.26 -49.12 -7.20
N GLU A 601 -26.64 -50.27 -6.90
CA GLU A 601 -27.34 -51.56 -6.81
C GLU A 601 -28.39 -51.57 -5.66
N ASP A 602 -28.03 -50.99 -4.49
CA ASP A 602 -28.97 -50.83 -3.38
C ASP A 602 -30.17 -49.95 -3.77
N ILE A 603 -29.92 -48.80 -4.43
CA ILE A 603 -30.95 -47.87 -4.92
C ILE A 603 -31.90 -48.59 -5.91
N ASN A 604 -31.32 -49.25 -6.92
CA ASN A 604 -32.07 -49.94 -7.94
C ASN A 604 -32.96 -51.04 -7.36
N THR A 605 -32.45 -51.81 -6.40
CA THR A 605 -33.20 -52.86 -5.72
C THR A 605 -34.34 -52.30 -4.87
N ALA A 606 -34.05 -51.30 -4.06
CA ALA A 606 -35.04 -50.74 -3.12
C ALA A 606 -36.16 -49.98 -3.83
N CYS A 607 -35.85 -49.25 -4.92
CA CYS A 607 -36.80 -48.43 -5.64
C CYS A 607 -37.52 -49.18 -6.79
N GLN A 608 -37.12 -50.40 -7.13
CA GLN A 608 -37.60 -51.16 -8.30
C GLN A 608 -39.10 -51.15 -8.47
N ALA A 609 -39.87 -51.47 -7.41
CA ALA A 609 -41.34 -51.60 -7.46
C ALA A 609 -42.04 -50.26 -7.82
N GLY A 610 -41.51 -49.11 -7.36
CA GLY A 610 -42.08 -47.80 -7.64
C GLY A 610 -41.57 -47.16 -8.95
N VAL A 611 -40.35 -47.49 -9.34
CA VAL A 611 -39.64 -46.86 -10.46
C VAL A 611 -39.95 -47.55 -11.79
N SER A 612 -40.00 -48.90 -11.85
CA SER A 612 -40.18 -49.63 -13.13
C SER A 612 -41.47 -49.23 -13.89
N PRO A 613 -42.63 -49.09 -13.27
CA PRO A 613 -43.82 -48.65 -13.97
C PRO A 613 -43.75 -47.21 -14.51
N LEU A 614 -43.03 -46.34 -13.80
CA LEU A 614 -42.85 -44.95 -14.22
C LEU A 614 -41.89 -44.86 -15.42
N LEU A 615 -40.83 -45.65 -15.44
CA LEU A 615 -39.88 -45.72 -16.57
C LEU A 615 -40.52 -46.21 -17.87
N GLU A 616 -41.40 -47.22 -17.77
CA GLU A 616 -42.19 -47.70 -18.93
C GLU A 616 -43.08 -46.58 -19.50
N GLN A 617 -43.76 -45.82 -18.61
CA GLN A 617 -44.59 -44.69 -19.02
C GLN A 617 -43.75 -43.55 -19.63
N ILE A 618 -42.61 -43.21 -19.01
CA ILE A 618 -41.69 -42.20 -19.53
C ILE A 618 -41.20 -42.60 -20.91
N THR A 619 -40.71 -43.80 -21.09
CA THR A 619 -40.24 -44.33 -22.38
C THR A 619 -41.31 -44.22 -23.45
N THR A 620 -42.56 -44.60 -23.14
CA THR A 620 -43.70 -44.51 -24.03
C THR A 620 -43.98 -43.05 -24.42
N LYS A 621 -43.97 -42.14 -23.45
CA LYS A 621 -44.23 -40.72 -23.69
C LYS A 621 -43.06 -39.98 -24.40
N GLU A 622 -41.83 -40.42 -24.19
CA GLU A 622 -40.66 -39.91 -24.96
C GLU A 622 -40.75 -40.35 -26.43
N ALA A 623 -41.15 -41.59 -26.71
CA ALA A 623 -41.41 -42.07 -28.07
C ALA A 623 -42.54 -41.29 -28.74
N GLU A 624 -43.66 -41.03 -28.04
CA GLU A 624 -44.77 -40.21 -28.48
C GLU A 624 -44.32 -38.77 -28.83
N LYS A 625 -43.56 -38.15 -27.94
CA LYS A 625 -43.01 -36.81 -28.14
C LYS A 625 -42.06 -36.74 -29.37
N THR A 626 -41.19 -37.72 -29.53
CA THR A 626 -40.27 -37.82 -30.68
C THR A 626 -41.08 -37.94 -31.99
N THR A 627 -42.08 -38.80 -32.03
CA THR A 627 -42.94 -38.95 -33.21
C THR A 627 -43.66 -37.64 -33.58
N LEU A 628 -44.18 -36.95 -32.58
CA LEU A 628 -44.83 -35.62 -32.79
C LEU A 628 -43.83 -34.55 -33.28
N GLN A 629 -42.64 -34.55 -32.75
CA GLN A 629 -41.58 -33.62 -33.18
C GLN A 629 -41.06 -33.91 -34.59
N GLU A 630 -40.88 -35.18 -34.95
CA GLU A 630 -40.50 -35.60 -36.30
C GLU A 630 -41.56 -35.20 -37.32
N ALA A 631 -42.85 -35.36 -36.99
CA ALA A 631 -43.95 -34.94 -37.86
C ALA A 631 -44.01 -33.43 -38.11
N GLN A 632 -43.37 -32.63 -37.23
CA GLN A 632 -43.31 -31.16 -37.29
C GLN A 632 -42.01 -30.65 -37.86
N LYS A 633 -40.98 -31.46 -38.03
CA LYS A 633 -39.59 -31.08 -38.36
C LYS A 633 -39.45 -30.25 -39.63
N ASP A 634 -40.27 -30.56 -40.66
CA ASP A 634 -40.22 -29.90 -41.96
C ASP A 634 -41.17 -28.70 -42.09
N LYS A 635 -41.95 -28.40 -41.02
CA LYS A 635 -42.90 -27.27 -40.95
C LYS A 635 -42.26 -26.05 -40.27
N LYS A 636 -42.47 -24.85 -40.81
CA LYS A 636 -42.09 -23.63 -40.10
C LYS A 636 -43.05 -23.40 -38.93
N GLU A 637 -42.59 -22.77 -37.87
CA GLU A 637 -43.38 -22.48 -36.66
C GLU A 637 -44.73 -21.79 -36.90
N ALA A 638 -44.81 -20.92 -37.95
CA ALA A 638 -46.01 -20.27 -38.41
C ALA A 638 -46.97 -21.16 -39.17
N GLU A 639 -46.54 -22.34 -39.63
CA GLU A 639 -47.31 -23.31 -40.41
C GLU A 639 -47.87 -24.43 -39.49
N LEU A 640 -47.48 -24.46 -38.21
CA LEU A 640 -47.98 -25.42 -37.22
C LEU A 640 -49.34 -24.98 -36.73
N THR A 641 -50.32 -25.92 -36.79
CA THR A 641 -51.64 -25.69 -36.21
C THR A 641 -51.58 -25.63 -34.66
N GLN A 642 -52.59 -24.97 -34.07
CA GLN A 642 -52.64 -24.88 -32.61
C GLN A 642 -52.76 -26.26 -31.97
N GLU A 643 -53.49 -27.20 -32.57
CA GLU A 643 -53.60 -28.57 -32.12
C GLU A 643 -52.26 -29.32 -32.10
N GLU A 644 -51.41 -29.11 -33.13
CA GLU A 644 -50.06 -29.71 -33.20
C GLU A 644 -49.15 -29.17 -32.11
N LYS A 645 -49.20 -27.87 -31.81
CA LYS A 645 -48.44 -27.21 -30.71
C LYS A 645 -48.90 -27.71 -29.36
N ASP A 646 -50.20 -27.78 -29.18
CA ASP A 646 -50.84 -28.25 -27.93
C ASP A 646 -50.53 -29.71 -27.66
N ALA A 647 -50.49 -30.59 -28.68
CA ALA A 647 -50.12 -32.00 -28.54
C ALA A 647 -48.70 -32.18 -27.98
N VAL A 648 -47.69 -31.48 -28.55
CA VAL A 648 -46.30 -31.53 -28.04
C VAL A 648 -46.19 -30.93 -26.63
N THR A 649 -46.93 -29.86 -26.39
CA THR A 649 -46.98 -29.21 -25.07
C THR A 649 -47.58 -30.10 -24.00
N ASN A 650 -48.67 -30.80 -24.29
CA ASN A 650 -49.34 -31.71 -23.37
C ASN A 650 -48.45 -32.92 -23.03
N VAL A 651 -47.88 -33.58 -24.05
CA VAL A 651 -46.95 -34.71 -23.81
C VAL A 651 -45.73 -34.25 -23.01
N THR A 652 -45.23 -33.03 -23.25
CA THR A 652 -44.12 -32.48 -22.49
C THR A 652 -44.48 -32.25 -21.01
N LYS A 653 -45.71 -31.80 -20.74
CA LYS A 653 -46.23 -31.65 -19.36
C LYS A 653 -46.41 -33.00 -18.66
N GLU A 654 -46.96 -34.00 -19.35
CA GLU A 654 -47.10 -35.37 -18.82
C GLU A 654 -45.74 -35.98 -18.50
N LEU A 655 -44.76 -35.83 -19.39
CA LEU A 655 -43.37 -36.26 -19.14
C LEU A 655 -42.76 -35.57 -17.92
N ALA A 656 -42.96 -34.27 -17.77
CA ALA A 656 -42.49 -33.54 -16.60
C ALA A 656 -43.10 -34.05 -15.31
N ALA A 657 -44.42 -34.36 -15.32
CA ALA A 657 -45.11 -34.92 -14.17
C ALA A 657 -44.59 -36.32 -13.81
N LEU A 658 -44.38 -37.20 -14.80
CA LEU A 658 -43.81 -38.53 -14.61
C LEU A 658 -42.39 -38.50 -14.08
N LYS A 659 -41.53 -37.60 -14.61
CA LYS A 659 -40.17 -37.37 -14.11
C LYS A 659 -40.15 -36.81 -12.68
N MET A 660 -41.13 -35.99 -12.34
CA MET A 660 -41.31 -35.52 -10.96
C MET A 660 -41.66 -36.66 -10.01
N GLN A 661 -42.60 -37.53 -10.39
CA GLN A 661 -42.94 -38.73 -9.62
C GLN A 661 -41.76 -39.70 -9.46
N LEU A 662 -40.95 -39.85 -10.52
CA LEU A 662 -39.71 -40.63 -10.48
C LEU A 662 -38.73 -40.04 -9.47
N LYS A 663 -38.54 -38.71 -9.49
CA LYS A 663 -37.71 -38.01 -8.51
C LYS A 663 -38.21 -38.18 -7.09
N GLU A 664 -39.54 -38.19 -6.87
CA GLU A 664 -40.13 -38.42 -5.55
C GLU A 664 -39.80 -39.82 -4.99
N GLN A 665 -39.80 -40.87 -5.82
CA GLN A 665 -39.44 -42.24 -5.40
C GLN A 665 -37.98 -42.29 -4.90
N TYR A 666 -37.03 -41.69 -5.64
CA TYR A 666 -35.62 -41.65 -5.24
C TYR A 666 -35.40 -40.74 -4.01
N THR A 667 -36.15 -39.65 -3.90
CA THR A 667 -36.10 -38.75 -2.74
C THR A 667 -36.59 -39.45 -1.46
N ALA A 668 -37.64 -40.22 -1.55
CA ALA A 668 -38.18 -40.98 -0.41
C ALA A 668 -37.18 -42.04 0.11
N TYR A 669 -36.53 -42.74 -0.80
CA TYR A 669 -35.43 -43.66 -0.45
C TYR A 669 -34.27 -42.94 0.20
N ALA A 670 -33.82 -41.84 -0.41
CA ALA A 670 -32.69 -41.07 0.08
C ALA A 670 -32.89 -40.55 1.50
N ALA A 671 -34.10 -40.08 1.82
CA ALA A 671 -34.43 -39.55 3.15
C ALA A 671 -34.29 -40.60 4.28
N SER A 672 -34.40 -41.87 3.95
CA SER A 672 -34.26 -42.99 4.91
C SER A 672 -32.89 -43.69 4.86
N SER A 673 -32.02 -43.31 3.91
CA SER A 673 -30.74 -43.98 3.69
C SER A 673 -29.58 -43.34 4.49
N GLU A 674 -29.20 -44.02 5.57
CA GLU A 674 -28.03 -43.55 6.36
C GLU A 674 -26.71 -43.52 5.56
N LYS A 675 -26.55 -44.44 4.59
CA LYS A 675 -25.38 -44.48 3.72
C LYS A 675 -25.22 -43.21 2.89
N ILE A 676 -26.35 -42.69 2.34
CA ILE A 676 -26.33 -41.44 1.53
C ILE A 676 -25.99 -40.25 2.40
N HIS A 677 -26.64 -40.12 3.57
CA HIS A 677 -26.33 -39.06 4.51
C HIS A 677 -24.86 -39.10 4.96
N GLN A 678 -24.32 -40.31 5.20
CA GLN A 678 -22.94 -40.48 5.60
C GLN A 678 -21.97 -40.04 4.50
N LEU A 679 -22.21 -40.38 3.23
CA LEU A 679 -21.38 -40.01 2.09
C LEU A 679 -21.40 -38.49 1.84
N ILE A 680 -22.57 -37.86 1.93
CA ILE A 680 -22.71 -36.41 1.81
C ILE A 680 -21.95 -35.71 2.94
N ASP A 681 -22.12 -36.15 4.18
CA ASP A 681 -21.51 -35.53 5.34
C ASP A 681 -19.99 -35.71 5.33
N ILE A 682 -19.44 -36.83 4.86
CA ILE A 682 -18.01 -37.03 4.66
C ILE A 682 -17.48 -36.02 3.63
N ALA A 683 -18.19 -35.83 2.50
CA ALA A 683 -17.76 -34.84 1.48
C ALA A 683 -17.81 -33.43 2.02
N MET A 684 -18.84 -33.08 2.79
CA MET A 684 -18.98 -31.78 3.43
C MET A 684 -17.96 -31.54 4.53
N LEU A 685 -17.62 -32.57 5.31
CA LEU A 685 -16.56 -32.51 6.33
C LEU A 685 -15.21 -32.27 5.70
N ALA A 686 -14.86 -33.02 4.65
CA ALA A 686 -13.60 -32.88 3.92
C ALA A 686 -13.43 -31.48 3.30
N ALA A 687 -14.53 -30.83 2.91
CA ALA A 687 -14.54 -29.48 2.38
C ALA A 687 -14.70 -28.38 3.47
N GLY A 688 -14.67 -28.73 4.76
CA GLY A 688 -14.85 -27.79 5.87
C GLY A 688 -16.24 -27.17 5.98
N GLN A 689 -17.23 -27.73 5.28
CA GLN A 689 -18.61 -27.21 5.25
C GLN A 689 -19.51 -27.82 6.34
N LEU A 690 -19.11 -28.93 6.97
CA LEU A 690 -19.88 -29.59 8.02
C LEU A 690 -19.60 -28.97 9.39
N LYS A 691 -20.59 -28.27 9.96
CA LYS A 691 -20.43 -27.53 11.22
C LYS A 691 -21.66 -27.64 12.11
N GLY A 692 -21.52 -27.32 13.40
CA GLY A 692 -22.62 -27.20 14.36
C GLY A 692 -23.44 -28.50 14.51
N GLU A 693 -24.77 -28.40 14.42
CA GLU A 693 -25.71 -29.53 14.61
C GLU A 693 -25.48 -30.65 13.58
N ALA A 694 -25.16 -30.30 12.33
CA ALA A 694 -24.89 -31.29 11.28
C ALA A 694 -23.68 -32.15 11.61
N LEU A 695 -22.58 -31.51 12.11
CA LEU A 695 -21.40 -32.24 12.56
C LEU A 695 -21.72 -33.17 13.76
N ALA A 696 -22.52 -32.72 14.73
CA ALA A 696 -22.91 -33.54 15.86
C ALA A 696 -23.74 -34.78 15.41
N LYS A 697 -24.70 -34.61 14.48
CA LYS A 697 -25.46 -35.70 13.88
C LYS A 697 -24.58 -36.70 13.14
N PHE A 698 -23.62 -36.19 12.37
CA PHE A 698 -22.63 -37.02 11.66
C PHE A 698 -21.80 -37.87 12.63
N VAL A 699 -21.30 -37.27 13.71
CA VAL A 699 -20.53 -38.00 14.73
C VAL A 699 -21.35 -39.11 15.38
N ASN A 700 -22.57 -38.78 15.81
CA ASN A 700 -23.48 -39.80 16.43
C ASN A 700 -23.75 -40.98 15.48
N ARG A 701 -24.13 -40.69 14.24
CA ARG A 701 -24.36 -41.74 13.22
C ARG A 701 -23.10 -42.55 12.92
N SER A 702 -21.92 -41.88 12.88
CA SER A 702 -20.64 -42.59 12.67
C SER A 702 -20.32 -43.56 13.81
N VAL A 703 -20.68 -43.23 15.06
CA VAL A 703 -20.53 -44.12 16.22
C VAL A 703 -21.51 -45.28 16.14
N GLU A 704 -22.75 -45.07 15.67
CA GLU A 704 -23.75 -46.14 15.49
C GLU A 704 -23.38 -47.16 14.38
N LEU A 705 -22.56 -46.72 13.40
CA LEU A 705 -22.05 -47.55 12.30
C LEU A 705 -20.81 -48.38 12.66
N LEU A 706 -20.17 -48.11 13.80
CA LEU A 706 -19.04 -48.89 14.35
C LEU A 706 -19.50 -50.09 15.14
#